data_ab371f736f60d2dfbae363d52431c502
#
_entry.id   ab371f736f60d2dfbae363d52431c502
#
_cell.length_a   1.000
_cell.length_b   1.000
_cell.length_c   1.000
_cell.angle_alpha   90.00
_cell.angle_beta   90.00
_cell.angle_gamma   90.00
#
_symmetry.space_group_name_H-M   'P 1'
#
loop_
_entity.id
_entity.type
_entity.pdbx_description
1 polymer ?
#
loop_
_entity_poly.entity_id
_entity_poly.type
_entity_poly.pdbx_seq_one_letter_code
_entity_poly.pdbx_strand_id
1 'polypeptide(L)'
;MEGIIAWWARNPVAANLLMAGIMLGGVLGFISMEREAFPGFNIKQVQIEVIWPGAAPQEVEEQVVMRIEEALTDLDSVRRISATASEGYGRVDVAAYSYVDINAFVNDVKNRVDAVNGLPRDIEKPQVKRTEYRDEMIRVALHGNVSEKALTRLAQDLRDQIAALPYVSIVNLYGTRREEVTVELSEASMRSFGVSFAEVAQAIRSSSINLSSGQVRTATGDIRLRARNLADSQADFENIIVRQTAGGATVRVGDLATVVDGFEENKILTTMNGQPAVLLDLLATDNMQVVKASEAVKTWLAQTRPTLPQGVNLTLWFDTAEIYKSRMSTIGDSAYMGLLLVFLVLILSLRPKVALWVTAGIAVAFIGTFSLLPANDVSLNVMSTFAFLLVLGIVVDDAIVVGESIHLHAQRHGGGTEAAIAGASAVSKPVIFAVITTMIAFAPWFFLDVEGGHMTEQFSIVITVALTISLIEAFLILPAHLRHLKPRENLRGLSLWQRRIEHSIMHFADTYYRRILHWTARRRYLTSSIFIGAFIVSVGIFSAGWVKFSFFPEIQNQQIYINVMLPNGTPYSRSLEVLDQLQRAELQLIEEVGSGSTGESEKLIQGWYARASRDSVIAIVRLTPQEQRTMSAREVAQRLQDLVGDIPDADEIEVNYTINRRGPAITYMLRHRDMGMLRAASGELQSKLRSYEGAYYVRDSLRGESDEIHLKLLPGATRLGINLAQVSQQVRQAYYGEEVQRLPRENGDVKVMVKYPRALRESNSSLNDYRVRTADGRELPMLSVVASEVNNGVQRIQRRDVDRMVSVTAEADVDQARDIYTELER
;
A
#
# COMPACT_ATOMS: atom_id res chain seq x y z
N MET A 1 -44.52 -16.15 17.37
CA MET A 1 -43.38 -17.10 17.35
C MET A 1 -43.83 -18.56 17.43
N GLU A 2 -44.60 -19.01 18.44
CA GLU A 2 -45.07 -20.40 18.55
C GLU A 2 -45.71 -20.93 17.28
N GLY A 3 -46.63 -20.17 16.64
CA GLY A 3 -47.29 -20.58 15.40
C GLY A 3 -46.32 -20.80 14.24
N ILE A 4 -45.29 -20.00 14.10
CA ILE A 4 -44.27 -20.12 13.05
C ILE A 4 -43.43 -21.38 13.29
N ILE A 5 -42.90 -21.57 14.52
CA ILE A 5 -42.10 -22.74 14.89
C ILE A 5 -42.93 -24.02 14.69
N ALA A 6 -44.21 -24.01 15.13
CA ALA A 6 -45.10 -25.12 14.98
C ALA A 6 -45.40 -25.48 13.52
N TRP A 7 -45.59 -24.50 12.66
CA TRP A 7 -45.82 -24.73 11.22
C TRP A 7 -44.62 -25.43 10.57
N TRP A 8 -43.38 -24.91 10.81
CA TRP A 8 -42.14 -25.48 10.24
C TRP A 8 -41.82 -26.87 10.81
N ALA A 9 -42.00 -27.08 12.11
CA ALA A 9 -41.77 -28.38 12.75
C ALA A 9 -42.76 -29.45 12.25
N ARG A 10 -44.03 -29.08 11.91
CA ARG A 10 -45.02 -29.96 11.32
C ARG A 10 -44.84 -30.22 9.83
N ASN A 11 -44.11 -29.36 9.11
CA ASN A 11 -43.85 -29.42 7.68
C ASN A 11 -42.37 -29.69 7.34
N PRO A 12 -41.85 -30.91 7.53
CA PRO A 12 -40.42 -31.21 7.35
C PRO A 12 -39.96 -31.07 5.90
N VAL A 13 -40.87 -31.19 4.94
CA VAL A 13 -40.53 -30.96 3.52
C VAL A 13 -40.18 -29.49 3.31
N ALA A 14 -40.94 -28.57 3.92
CA ALA A 14 -40.63 -27.14 3.84
C ALA A 14 -39.28 -26.82 4.53
N ALA A 15 -39.02 -27.41 5.71
CA ALA A 15 -37.75 -27.22 6.43
C ALA A 15 -36.54 -27.76 5.61
N ASN A 16 -36.67 -28.93 4.98
CA ASN A 16 -35.63 -29.48 4.13
C ASN A 16 -35.41 -28.67 2.84
N LEU A 17 -36.49 -28.15 2.24
CA LEU A 17 -36.33 -27.25 1.06
C LEU A 17 -35.68 -25.95 1.43
N LEU A 18 -36.01 -25.36 2.59
CA LEU A 18 -35.34 -24.16 3.10
C LEU A 18 -33.86 -24.43 3.35
N MET A 19 -33.52 -25.52 4.04
CA MET A 19 -32.17 -25.95 4.27
C MET A 19 -31.39 -26.13 2.95
N ALA A 20 -31.98 -26.85 2.00
CA ALA A 20 -31.36 -27.06 0.69
C ALA A 20 -31.20 -25.74 -0.10
N GLY A 21 -32.17 -24.84 -0.02
CA GLY A 21 -32.11 -23.51 -0.63
C GLY A 21 -31.00 -22.65 -0.01
N ILE A 22 -30.87 -22.64 1.31
CA ILE A 22 -29.79 -21.94 2.03
C ILE A 22 -28.43 -22.51 1.63
N MET A 23 -28.28 -23.83 1.61
CA MET A 23 -27.01 -24.46 1.22
C MET A 23 -26.67 -24.20 -0.25
N LEU A 24 -27.64 -24.31 -1.18
CA LEU A 24 -27.38 -24.01 -2.58
C LEU A 24 -27.04 -22.55 -2.80
N GLY A 25 -27.79 -21.63 -2.19
CA GLY A 25 -27.48 -20.19 -2.22
C GLY A 25 -26.09 -19.88 -1.65
N GLY A 26 -25.74 -20.55 -0.55
CA GLY A 26 -24.41 -20.40 0.07
C GLY A 26 -23.26 -20.90 -0.79
N VAL A 27 -23.42 -22.06 -1.44
CA VAL A 27 -22.42 -22.58 -2.39
C VAL A 27 -22.26 -21.67 -3.60
N LEU A 28 -23.37 -21.19 -4.19
CA LEU A 28 -23.33 -20.24 -5.31
C LEU A 28 -22.70 -18.92 -4.89
N GLY A 29 -23.02 -18.40 -3.70
CA GLY A 29 -22.41 -17.21 -3.14
C GLY A 29 -20.89 -17.39 -2.95
N PHE A 30 -20.45 -18.50 -2.36
CA PHE A 30 -19.02 -18.79 -2.18
C PHE A 30 -18.24 -18.87 -3.50
N ILE A 31 -18.85 -19.41 -4.55
CA ILE A 31 -18.22 -19.49 -5.88
C ILE A 31 -18.13 -18.11 -6.54
N SER A 32 -19.13 -17.24 -6.32
CA SER A 32 -19.19 -15.90 -6.91
C SER A 32 -18.38 -14.85 -6.13
N MET A 33 -18.02 -15.13 -4.86
CA MET A 33 -17.25 -14.19 -4.05
C MET A 33 -15.87 -13.92 -4.63
N GLU A 34 -15.49 -12.66 -4.60
CA GLU A 34 -14.12 -12.21 -4.86
C GLU A 34 -13.17 -12.70 -3.78
N ARG A 35 -11.91 -12.95 -4.17
CA ARG A 35 -10.87 -13.51 -3.29
C ARG A 35 -9.68 -12.59 -3.28
N GLU A 36 -9.47 -11.93 -2.15
CA GLU A 36 -8.40 -10.96 -1.95
C GLU A 36 -7.76 -11.14 -0.56
N ALA A 37 -6.53 -10.66 -0.38
CA ALA A 37 -5.85 -10.78 0.92
C ALA A 37 -6.48 -9.85 1.95
N PHE A 38 -6.69 -8.59 1.58
CA PHE A 38 -7.38 -7.58 2.37
C PHE A 38 -8.48 -6.96 1.53
N PRO A 39 -9.58 -6.49 2.16
CA PRO A 39 -10.65 -5.83 1.41
C PRO A 39 -10.12 -4.54 0.78
N GLY A 40 -10.48 -4.29 -0.47
CA GLY A 40 -10.13 -3.08 -1.17
C GLY A 40 -10.58 -1.83 -0.41
N PHE A 41 -9.72 -0.81 -0.35
CA PHE A 41 -10.10 0.47 0.25
C PHE A 41 -10.88 1.30 -0.76
N ASN A 42 -12.13 1.59 -0.48
CA ASN A 42 -12.89 2.55 -1.27
C ASN A 42 -12.43 3.98 -0.93
N ILE A 43 -11.27 4.35 -1.51
CA ILE A 43 -10.67 5.67 -1.29
C ILE A 43 -11.48 6.71 -2.04
N LYS A 44 -12.23 7.54 -1.31
CA LYS A 44 -12.96 8.68 -1.88
C LYS A 44 -12.05 9.91 -1.93
N GLN A 45 -11.03 9.83 -2.78
CA GLN A 45 -10.01 10.85 -2.94
C GLN A 45 -9.70 11.09 -4.41
N VAL A 46 -9.46 12.34 -4.74
CA VAL A 46 -9.00 12.79 -6.06
C VAL A 46 -7.60 13.34 -5.93
N GLN A 47 -6.73 12.93 -6.82
CA GLN A 47 -5.36 13.40 -6.92
C GLN A 47 -5.20 14.31 -8.12
N ILE A 48 -4.60 15.47 -7.90
CA ILE A 48 -4.24 16.42 -8.93
C ILE A 48 -2.72 16.51 -8.98
N GLU A 49 -2.14 16.23 -10.13
CA GLU A 49 -0.70 16.27 -10.37
C GLU A 49 -0.38 17.37 -11.37
N VAL A 50 0.64 18.16 -11.07
CA VAL A 50 1.15 19.22 -11.96
C VAL A 50 2.65 19.10 -12.06
N ILE A 51 3.16 19.03 -13.28
CA ILE A 51 4.59 18.98 -13.55
C ILE A 51 5.02 20.38 -14.05
N TRP A 52 5.97 20.98 -13.36
CA TRP A 52 6.59 22.25 -13.75
C TRP A 52 8.11 22.13 -13.70
N PRO A 53 8.74 21.64 -14.77
CA PRO A 53 10.15 21.30 -14.76
C PRO A 53 11.04 22.49 -14.37
N GLY A 54 11.92 22.26 -13.40
CA GLY A 54 12.92 23.24 -12.93
C GLY A 54 12.39 24.35 -12.05
N ALA A 55 11.13 24.31 -11.62
CA ALA A 55 10.58 25.23 -10.63
C ALA A 55 10.98 24.82 -9.21
N ALA A 56 11.33 25.80 -8.39
CA ALA A 56 11.62 25.59 -6.95
C ALA A 56 10.33 25.20 -6.18
N PRO A 57 10.42 24.48 -5.06
CA PRO A 57 9.25 24.08 -4.28
C PRO A 57 8.35 25.24 -3.87
N GLN A 58 8.94 26.40 -3.52
CA GLN A 58 8.18 27.62 -3.18
C GLN A 58 7.41 28.18 -4.37
N GLU A 59 8.01 28.17 -5.57
CA GLU A 59 7.32 28.60 -6.79
C GLU A 59 6.15 27.68 -7.13
N VAL A 60 6.36 26.35 -7.00
CA VAL A 60 5.30 25.36 -7.22
C VAL A 60 4.18 25.54 -6.18
N GLU A 61 4.53 25.79 -4.89
CA GLU A 61 3.55 26.08 -3.86
C GLU A 61 2.71 27.31 -4.21
N GLU A 62 3.37 28.48 -4.42
CA GLU A 62 2.70 29.76 -4.52
C GLU A 62 1.92 29.95 -5.83
N GLN A 63 2.49 29.48 -6.95
CA GLN A 63 1.91 29.73 -8.26
C GLN A 63 1.01 28.60 -8.77
N VAL A 64 1.10 27.42 -8.20
CA VAL A 64 0.32 26.25 -8.65
C VAL A 64 -0.54 25.68 -7.53
N VAL A 65 0.08 25.20 -6.45
CA VAL A 65 -0.64 24.45 -5.40
C VAL A 65 -1.67 25.33 -4.71
N MET A 66 -1.29 26.53 -4.25
CA MET A 66 -2.21 27.44 -3.54
C MET A 66 -3.38 27.87 -4.41
N ARG A 67 -3.19 28.06 -5.72
CA ARG A 67 -4.26 28.43 -6.65
C ARG A 67 -5.26 27.29 -6.87
N ILE A 68 -4.76 26.06 -6.91
CA ILE A 68 -5.61 24.86 -6.98
C ILE A 68 -6.38 24.68 -5.67
N GLU A 69 -5.71 24.80 -4.51
CA GLU A 69 -6.36 24.73 -3.20
C GLU A 69 -7.49 25.78 -3.08
N GLU A 70 -7.23 27.03 -3.47
CA GLU A 70 -8.21 28.12 -3.43
C GLU A 70 -9.45 27.81 -4.30
N ALA A 71 -9.26 27.24 -5.49
CA ALA A 71 -10.35 26.86 -6.38
C ALA A 71 -11.21 25.69 -5.87
N LEU A 72 -10.72 24.95 -4.88
CA LEU A 72 -11.38 23.76 -4.33
C LEU A 72 -11.96 23.98 -2.92
N THR A 73 -11.61 25.08 -2.26
CA THR A 73 -11.98 25.32 -0.85
C THR A 73 -13.50 25.49 -0.65
N ASP A 74 -14.23 25.93 -1.67
CA ASP A 74 -15.69 26.18 -1.61
C ASP A 74 -16.55 24.99 -2.08
N LEU A 75 -15.94 23.81 -2.28
CA LEU A 75 -16.68 22.59 -2.58
C LEU A 75 -17.19 21.93 -1.29
N ASP A 76 -18.51 21.90 -1.08
CA ASP A 76 -19.15 21.34 0.14
C ASP A 76 -18.87 19.85 0.36
N SER A 77 -18.50 19.12 -0.70
CA SER A 77 -18.20 17.70 -0.66
C SER A 77 -16.76 17.37 -0.20
N VAL A 78 -15.92 18.39 -0.01
CA VAL A 78 -14.54 18.23 0.42
C VAL A 78 -14.44 18.05 1.93
N ARG A 79 -13.85 16.95 2.36
CA ARG A 79 -13.53 16.69 3.76
C ARG A 79 -12.16 17.26 4.16
N ARG A 80 -11.18 17.16 3.26
CA ARG A 80 -9.79 17.56 3.51
C ARG A 80 -9.05 17.79 2.21
N ILE A 81 -8.21 18.81 2.21
CA ILE A 81 -7.21 19.06 1.16
C ILE A 81 -5.83 18.89 1.75
N SER A 82 -4.99 18.08 1.12
CA SER A 82 -3.57 17.94 1.45
C SER A 82 -2.75 18.18 0.20
N ALA A 83 -1.65 18.90 0.32
CA ALA A 83 -0.83 19.19 -0.84
C ALA A 83 0.66 19.05 -0.53
N THR A 84 1.41 18.78 -1.59
CA THR A 84 2.87 18.69 -1.56
C THR A 84 3.43 19.46 -2.75
N ALA A 85 4.33 20.39 -2.48
CA ALA A 85 5.14 21.07 -3.48
C ALA A 85 6.59 20.60 -3.33
N SER A 86 7.18 20.11 -4.41
CA SER A 86 8.57 19.69 -4.53
C SER A 86 9.19 20.32 -5.78
N GLU A 87 10.51 20.19 -5.95
CA GLU A 87 11.16 20.68 -7.15
C GLU A 87 10.51 20.07 -8.41
N GLY A 88 10.00 20.93 -9.28
CA GLY A 88 9.39 20.55 -10.55
C GLY A 88 8.04 19.85 -10.47
N TYR A 89 7.46 19.65 -9.29
CA TYR A 89 6.29 18.81 -9.09
C TYR A 89 5.36 19.32 -7.99
N GLY A 90 4.08 19.48 -8.30
CA GLY A 90 3.01 19.77 -7.36
C GLY A 90 1.96 18.66 -7.33
N ARG A 91 1.53 18.30 -6.15
CA ARG A 91 0.45 17.31 -5.93
C ARG A 91 -0.56 17.88 -4.95
N VAL A 92 -1.84 17.77 -5.29
CA VAL A 92 -2.94 18.12 -4.40
C VAL A 92 -3.88 16.92 -4.30
N ASP A 93 -4.07 16.44 -3.08
CA ASP A 93 -4.94 15.31 -2.75
C ASP A 93 -6.20 15.85 -2.05
N VAL A 94 -7.36 15.59 -2.64
CA VAL A 94 -8.66 16.08 -2.18
C VAL A 94 -9.51 14.90 -1.72
N ALA A 95 -9.71 14.77 -0.43
CA ALA A 95 -10.54 13.73 0.16
C ALA A 95 -11.99 14.21 0.27
N ALA A 96 -12.93 13.41 -0.22
CA ALA A 96 -14.37 13.63 -0.09
C ALA A 96 -14.94 12.95 1.18
N TYR A 97 -16.14 13.37 1.57
CA TYR A 97 -16.91 12.63 2.59
C TYR A 97 -17.35 11.25 2.06
N SER A 98 -17.58 10.30 2.97
CA SER A 98 -17.93 8.91 2.65
C SER A 98 -19.21 8.77 1.84
N TYR A 99 -20.18 9.66 2.03
CA TYR A 99 -21.48 9.65 1.33
C TYR A 99 -21.44 10.21 -0.11
N VAL A 100 -20.31 10.80 -0.53
CA VAL A 100 -20.20 11.47 -1.85
C VAL A 100 -19.98 10.43 -2.96
N ASP A 101 -20.64 10.60 -4.12
CA ASP A 101 -20.32 9.86 -5.33
C ASP A 101 -18.97 10.29 -5.88
N ILE A 102 -18.03 9.36 -5.94
CA ILE A 102 -16.64 9.68 -6.33
C ILE A 102 -16.54 10.11 -7.80
N ASN A 103 -17.37 9.59 -8.70
CA ASN A 103 -17.30 9.92 -10.13
C ASN A 103 -17.82 11.35 -10.40
N ALA A 104 -18.90 11.72 -9.71
CA ALA A 104 -19.39 13.11 -9.73
C ALA A 104 -18.33 14.04 -9.14
N PHE A 105 -17.75 13.67 -8.01
CA PHE A 105 -16.70 14.46 -7.34
C PHE A 105 -15.45 14.67 -8.19
N VAL A 106 -14.96 13.64 -8.90
CA VAL A 106 -13.83 13.78 -9.85
C VAL A 106 -14.14 14.81 -10.93
N ASN A 107 -15.36 14.79 -11.47
CA ASN A 107 -15.77 15.75 -12.50
C ASN A 107 -15.84 17.18 -11.94
N ASP A 108 -16.37 17.35 -10.73
CA ASP A 108 -16.46 18.68 -10.09
C ASP A 108 -15.06 19.23 -9.81
N VAL A 109 -14.16 18.43 -9.23
CA VAL A 109 -12.76 18.81 -9.02
C VAL A 109 -12.08 19.17 -10.34
N LYS A 110 -12.26 18.34 -11.39
CA LYS A 110 -11.68 18.58 -12.70
C LYS A 110 -12.17 19.89 -13.32
N ASN A 111 -13.48 20.16 -13.25
CA ASN A 111 -14.06 21.41 -13.77
C ASN A 111 -13.48 22.63 -13.05
N ARG A 112 -13.29 22.55 -11.73
CA ARG A 112 -12.68 23.61 -10.94
C ARG A 112 -11.21 23.82 -11.30
N VAL A 113 -10.44 22.76 -11.42
CA VAL A 113 -9.01 22.81 -11.80
C VAL A 113 -8.84 23.35 -13.23
N ASP A 114 -9.66 22.91 -14.19
CA ASP A 114 -9.63 23.40 -15.56
C ASP A 114 -10.02 24.89 -15.66
N ALA A 115 -10.77 25.43 -14.68
CA ALA A 115 -11.15 26.84 -14.61
C ALA A 115 -10.10 27.75 -13.94
N VAL A 116 -9.03 27.19 -13.35
CA VAL A 116 -7.96 27.95 -12.68
C VAL A 116 -7.24 28.80 -13.73
N ASN A 117 -7.26 30.14 -13.54
CA ASN A 117 -6.57 31.07 -14.40
C ASN A 117 -5.21 31.48 -13.81
N GLY A 118 -4.29 31.88 -14.66
CA GLY A 118 -3.02 32.49 -14.27
C GLY A 118 -1.96 31.44 -13.84
N LEU A 119 -2.12 30.16 -14.15
CA LEU A 119 -1.06 29.18 -14.02
C LEU A 119 0.10 29.55 -14.97
N PRO A 120 1.36 29.25 -14.59
CA PRO A 120 2.54 29.48 -15.42
C PRO A 120 2.41 28.82 -16.80
N ARG A 121 2.98 29.42 -17.85
CA ARG A 121 2.85 28.91 -19.23
C ARG A 121 3.65 27.62 -19.47
N ASP A 122 4.70 27.41 -18.68
CA ASP A 122 5.64 26.30 -18.85
C ASP A 122 5.25 25.05 -18.06
N ILE A 123 4.06 25.02 -17.44
CA ILE A 123 3.57 23.84 -16.76
C ILE A 123 2.96 22.85 -17.74
N GLU A 124 3.08 21.57 -17.44
CA GLU A 124 2.26 20.56 -18.09
C GLU A 124 0.80 20.67 -17.61
N LYS A 125 -0.16 20.31 -18.47
CA LYS A 125 -1.58 20.39 -18.10
C LYS A 125 -1.84 19.59 -16.81
N PRO A 126 -2.51 20.16 -15.78
CA PRO A 126 -2.86 19.46 -14.56
C PRO A 126 -3.61 18.15 -14.86
N GLN A 127 -3.17 17.07 -14.24
CA GLN A 127 -3.81 15.77 -14.37
C GLN A 127 -4.66 15.50 -13.15
N VAL A 128 -5.98 15.38 -13.36
CA VAL A 128 -6.94 15.05 -12.30
C VAL A 128 -7.31 13.59 -12.41
N LYS A 129 -7.05 12.81 -11.37
CA LYS A 129 -7.28 11.36 -11.34
C LYS A 129 -8.00 10.96 -10.06
N ARG A 130 -8.88 9.97 -10.12
CA ARG A 130 -9.35 9.29 -8.93
C ARG A 130 -8.15 8.58 -8.29
N THR A 131 -8.02 8.70 -6.99
CA THR A 131 -7.06 7.88 -6.24
C THR A 131 -7.61 6.45 -6.16
N GLU A 132 -6.98 5.53 -6.85
CA GLU A 132 -7.31 4.11 -6.80
C GLU A 132 -6.38 3.43 -5.80
N TYR A 133 -6.94 2.55 -4.97
CA TYR A 133 -6.11 1.65 -4.19
C TYR A 133 -5.50 0.62 -5.16
N ARG A 134 -4.19 0.62 -5.24
CA ARG A 134 -3.44 -0.33 -6.05
C ARG A 134 -2.55 -1.12 -5.12
N ASP A 135 -2.92 -2.35 -4.86
CA ASP A 135 -2.10 -3.24 -4.04
C ASP A 135 -1.08 -3.99 -4.89
N GLU A 136 0.09 -4.22 -4.34
CA GLU A 136 1.10 -5.07 -4.98
C GLU A 136 0.59 -6.51 -4.98
N MET A 137 0.34 -7.04 -6.18
CA MET A 137 -0.19 -8.39 -6.34
C MET A 137 0.92 -9.41 -6.54
N ILE A 138 1.73 -9.18 -7.55
CA ILE A 138 2.83 -10.07 -7.93
C ILE A 138 4.03 -9.23 -8.36
N ARG A 139 5.20 -9.62 -7.92
CA ARG A 139 6.45 -8.99 -8.32
C ARG A 139 7.37 -10.03 -8.92
N VAL A 140 7.82 -9.79 -10.14
CA VAL A 140 8.75 -10.65 -10.86
C VAL A 140 10.07 -9.90 -11.06
N ALA A 141 11.18 -10.48 -10.65
CA ALA A 141 12.51 -9.91 -10.82
C ALA A 141 13.18 -10.51 -12.06
N LEU A 142 13.52 -9.67 -13.03
CA LEU A 142 14.41 -9.99 -14.14
C LEU A 142 15.81 -9.55 -13.75
N HIS A 143 16.78 -10.46 -13.69
CA HIS A 143 18.13 -10.14 -13.25
C HIS A 143 19.19 -10.94 -14.02
N GLY A 144 20.38 -10.37 -14.13
CA GLY A 144 21.50 -11.01 -14.81
C GLY A 144 22.64 -10.04 -15.09
N ASN A 145 23.79 -10.59 -15.41
CA ASN A 145 24.98 -9.79 -15.70
C ASN A 145 25.03 -9.38 -17.21
N VAL A 146 24.08 -8.54 -17.60
CA VAL A 146 23.96 -7.99 -18.95
C VAL A 146 23.90 -6.45 -18.88
N SER A 147 24.08 -5.76 -20.03
CA SER A 147 24.02 -4.30 -20.03
C SER A 147 22.65 -3.78 -19.63
N GLU A 148 22.60 -2.61 -18.98
CA GLU A 148 21.36 -1.95 -18.55
C GLU A 148 20.37 -1.79 -19.71
N LYS A 149 20.85 -1.41 -20.89
CA LYS A 149 20.02 -1.24 -22.09
C LYS A 149 19.39 -2.56 -22.56
N ALA A 150 20.15 -3.67 -22.51
CA ALA A 150 19.61 -5.00 -22.84
C ALA A 150 18.60 -5.48 -21.79
N LEU A 151 18.90 -5.30 -20.51
CA LEU A 151 18.01 -5.68 -19.41
C LEU A 151 16.70 -4.90 -19.45
N THR A 152 16.77 -3.57 -19.69
CA THR A 152 15.59 -2.70 -19.77
C THR A 152 14.71 -3.07 -20.97
N ARG A 153 15.27 -3.29 -22.15
CA ARG A 153 14.50 -3.71 -23.33
C ARG A 153 13.80 -5.04 -23.11
N LEU A 154 14.55 -6.03 -22.61
CA LEU A 154 13.96 -7.33 -22.31
C LEU A 154 12.84 -7.20 -21.26
N ALA A 155 13.02 -6.36 -20.22
CA ALA A 155 11.99 -6.11 -19.23
C ALA A 155 10.74 -5.47 -19.84
N GLN A 156 10.89 -4.57 -20.80
CA GLN A 156 9.77 -3.95 -21.53
C GLN A 156 9.00 -4.99 -22.36
N ASP A 157 9.70 -5.84 -23.10
CA ASP A 157 9.08 -6.92 -23.88
C ASP A 157 8.32 -7.91 -22.98
N LEU A 158 8.91 -8.28 -21.86
CA LEU A 158 8.27 -9.17 -20.87
C LEU A 158 7.09 -8.49 -20.17
N ARG A 159 7.16 -7.19 -19.87
CA ARG A 159 6.05 -6.41 -19.35
C ARG A 159 4.84 -6.51 -20.29
N ASP A 160 5.03 -6.31 -21.56
CA ASP A 160 3.94 -6.35 -22.55
C ASP A 160 3.34 -7.74 -22.70
N GLN A 161 4.16 -8.79 -22.62
CA GLN A 161 3.69 -10.16 -22.58
C GLN A 161 2.85 -10.45 -21.32
N ILE A 162 3.31 -10.00 -20.13
CA ILE A 162 2.57 -10.18 -18.88
C ILE A 162 1.28 -9.37 -18.90
N ALA A 163 1.30 -8.14 -19.41
CA ALA A 163 0.12 -7.29 -19.50
C ALA A 163 -0.97 -7.88 -20.44
N ALA A 164 -0.58 -8.75 -21.38
CA ALA A 164 -1.53 -9.48 -22.23
C ALA A 164 -2.15 -10.73 -21.57
N LEU A 165 -1.70 -11.12 -20.38
CA LEU A 165 -2.25 -12.27 -19.66
C LEU A 165 -3.66 -11.99 -19.11
N PRO A 166 -4.52 -13.02 -19.05
CA PRO A 166 -5.84 -12.86 -18.45
C PRO A 166 -5.69 -12.51 -16.95
N TYR A 167 -6.58 -11.65 -16.46
CA TYR A 167 -6.60 -11.18 -15.07
C TYR A 167 -5.41 -10.30 -14.65
N VAL A 168 -4.60 -9.82 -15.58
CA VAL A 168 -3.54 -8.83 -15.32
C VAL A 168 -3.94 -7.51 -15.96
N SER A 169 -3.87 -6.39 -15.22
CA SER A 169 -4.30 -5.08 -15.72
C SER A 169 -3.15 -4.09 -15.83
N ILE A 170 -2.32 -4.00 -14.81
CA ILE A 170 -1.27 -3.00 -14.73
C ILE A 170 0.05 -3.69 -14.40
N VAL A 171 1.06 -3.43 -15.23
CA VAL A 171 2.44 -3.91 -15.01
C VAL A 171 3.38 -2.72 -15.08
N ASN A 172 4.02 -2.40 -13.97
CA ASN A 172 5.02 -1.33 -13.87
C ASN A 172 6.43 -1.91 -13.86
N LEU A 173 7.38 -1.14 -14.38
CA LEU A 173 8.80 -1.45 -14.29
C LEU A 173 9.43 -0.58 -13.19
N TYR A 174 10.19 -1.21 -12.31
CA TYR A 174 10.99 -0.53 -11.28
C TYR A 174 12.47 -0.91 -11.41
N GLY A 175 13.33 0.05 -11.10
CA GLY A 175 14.77 -0.16 -11.17
C GLY A 175 15.37 0.13 -12.53
N THR A 176 14.58 0.67 -13.46
CA THR A 176 15.05 1.17 -14.76
C THR A 176 15.07 2.68 -14.77
N ARG A 177 16.00 3.25 -15.54
CA ARG A 177 16.02 4.68 -15.89
C ARG A 177 15.25 4.90 -17.20
N ARG A 178 14.68 6.09 -17.36
CA ARG A 178 14.04 6.47 -18.63
C ARG A 178 15.10 6.66 -19.72
N GLU A 179 14.79 6.23 -20.93
CA GLU A 179 15.65 6.50 -22.09
C GLU A 179 15.66 8.01 -22.39
N GLU A 180 16.84 8.54 -22.69
CA GLU A 180 17.09 9.93 -23.04
C GLU A 180 18.18 10.02 -24.11
N VAL A 181 17.95 10.84 -25.12
CA VAL A 181 19.00 11.24 -26.04
C VAL A 181 19.58 12.54 -25.53
N THR A 182 20.85 12.53 -25.15
CA THR A 182 21.55 13.71 -24.64
C THR A 182 22.52 14.27 -25.65
N VAL A 183 22.40 15.55 -25.96
CA VAL A 183 23.33 16.33 -26.78
C VAL A 183 24.19 17.18 -25.86
N GLU A 184 25.39 16.72 -25.52
CA GLU A 184 26.29 17.39 -24.61
C GLU A 184 27.16 18.41 -25.34
N LEU A 185 26.84 19.69 -25.17
CA LEU A 185 27.51 20.80 -25.86
C LEU A 185 28.86 21.16 -25.27
N SER A 186 29.92 21.16 -26.09
CA SER A 186 31.23 21.66 -25.69
C SER A 186 31.25 23.18 -25.75
N GLU A 187 31.47 23.86 -24.61
CA GLU A 187 31.61 25.31 -24.57
C GLU A 187 32.78 25.81 -25.43
N ALA A 188 33.89 25.07 -25.39
CA ALA A 188 35.06 25.40 -26.20
C ALA A 188 34.77 25.34 -27.71
N SER A 189 34.06 24.30 -28.18
CA SER A 189 33.65 24.18 -29.58
C SER A 189 32.64 25.25 -29.97
N MET A 190 31.64 25.50 -29.15
CA MET A 190 30.64 26.58 -29.39
C MET A 190 31.34 27.92 -29.54
N ARG A 191 32.34 28.21 -28.69
CA ARG A 191 33.10 29.47 -28.77
C ARG A 191 33.95 29.54 -30.00
N SER A 192 34.63 28.45 -30.40
CA SER A 192 35.50 28.42 -31.60
C SER A 192 34.70 28.66 -32.90
N PHE A 193 33.46 28.15 -32.98
CA PHE A 193 32.60 28.33 -34.12
C PHE A 193 31.65 29.54 -33.97
N GLY A 194 31.70 30.26 -32.86
CA GLY A 194 30.84 31.41 -32.57
C GLY A 194 29.34 31.09 -32.51
N VAL A 195 28.99 29.84 -32.15
CA VAL A 195 27.63 29.35 -32.10
C VAL A 195 27.11 29.38 -30.65
N SER A 196 25.82 29.73 -30.47
CA SER A 196 25.18 29.75 -29.15
C SER A 196 24.42 28.46 -28.85
N PHE A 197 24.15 28.20 -27.57
CA PHE A 197 23.30 27.11 -27.14
C PHE A 197 21.92 27.14 -27.83
N ALA A 198 21.29 28.32 -27.86
CA ALA A 198 19.98 28.48 -28.46
C ALA A 198 19.96 28.17 -29.96
N GLU A 199 21.06 28.48 -30.69
CA GLU A 199 21.19 28.17 -32.13
C GLU A 199 21.25 26.64 -32.33
N VAL A 200 21.98 25.91 -31.50
CA VAL A 200 22.01 24.43 -31.58
C VAL A 200 20.64 23.85 -31.27
N ALA A 201 20.02 24.27 -30.17
CA ALA A 201 18.67 23.80 -29.78
C ALA A 201 17.64 24.06 -30.88
N GLN A 202 17.70 25.27 -31.50
CA GLN A 202 16.80 25.64 -32.58
C GLN A 202 17.12 24.88 -33.90
N ALA A 203 18.38 24.61 -34.19
CA ALA A 203 18.77 23.79 -35.33
C ALA A 203 18.19 22.36 -35.25
N ILE A 204 18.28 21.75 -34.07
CA ILE A 204 17.70 20.43 -33.83
C ILE A 204 16.19 20.48 -34.02
N ARG A 205 15.49 21.42 -33.37
CA ARG A 205 14.02 21.56 -33.50
C ARG A 205 13.56 21.76 -34.93
N SER A 206 14.29 22.56 -35.72
CA SER A 206 13.90 22.88 -37.11
C SER A 206 14.27 21.80 -38.09
N SER A 207 15.34 21.03 -37.84
CA SER A 207 15.83 20.00 -38.77
C SER A 207 15.20 18.63 -38.54
N SER A 208 14.89 18.30 -37.29
CA SER A 208 14.28 17.00 -36.89
C SER A 208 12.76 17.17 -36.80
N ILE A 209 12.07 17.10 -37.92
CA ILE A 209 10.63 17.32 -38.00
C ILE A 209 9.88 16.22 -38.75
N ASN A 210 8.64 16.04 -38.39
CA ASN A 210 7.68 15.19 -39.09
C ASN A 210 6.36 15.96 -39.18
N LEU A 211 6.22 16.74 -40.23
CA LEU A 211 5.12 17.71 -40.42
C LEU A 211 4.29 17.36 -41.64
N SER A 212 2.97 17.34 -41.50
CA SER A 212 2.07 17.31 -42.63
C SER A 212 1.98 18.71 -43.24
N SER A 213 2.42 18.88 -44.49
CA SER A 213 2.48 20.16 -45.22
C SER A 213 1.21 20.40 -46.04
N GLY A 214 0.14 19.62 -45.80
CA GLY A 214 -1.13 19.79 -46.51
C GLY A 214 -1.28 18.82 -47.70
N GLN A 215 -2.09 19.22 -48.68
CA GLN A 215 -2.36 18.41 -49.88
C GLN A 215 -2.45 19.27 -51.12
N VAL A 216 -1.97 18.72 -52.21
CA VAL A 216 -2.19 19.27 -53.55
C VAL A 216 -3.38 18.59 -54.15
N ARG A 217 -4.43 19.38 -54.49
CA ARG A 217 -5.60 18.86 -55.19
C ARG A 217 -5.34 18.85 -56.67
N THR A 218 -5.32 17.67 -57.24
CA THR A 218 -5.09 17.49 -58.71
C THR A 218 -6.38 16.99 -59.34
N ALA A 219 -6.45 17.06 -60.70
CA ALA A 219 -7.58 16.52 -61.45
C ALA A 219 -7.75 15.01 -61.31
N THR A 220 -6.67 14.31 -60.86
CA THR A 220 -6.61 12.85 -60.70
C THR A 220 -6.69 12.38 -59.24
N GLY A 221 -6.81 13.30 -58.27
CA GLY A 221 -6.87 13.02 -56.85
C GLY A 221 -5.98 13.92 -56.00
N ASP A 222 -6.15 13.75 -54.67
CA ASP A 222 -5.42 14.56 -53.68
C ASP A 222 -4.04 13.89 -53.36
N ILE A 223 -2.97 14.66 -53.50
CA ILE A 223 -1.62 14.27 -53.14
C ILE A 223 -1.25 14.92 -51.81
N ARG A 224 -0.98 14.10 -50.75
CA ARG A 224 -0.53 14.62 -49.48
C ARG A 224 0.93 15.01 -49.51
N LEU A 225 1.22 16.20 -49.02
CA LEU A 225 2.58 16.66 -48.82
C LEU A 225 2.99 16.43 -47.38
N ARG A 226 4.16 15.84 -47.16
CA ARG A 226 4.71 15.54 -45.83
C ARG A 226 6.22 15.80 -45.84
N ALA A 227 6.65 16.65 -44.91
CA ALA A 227 8.06 16.79 -44.59
C ALA A 227 8.40 15.72 -43.53
N ARG A 228 9.26 14.77 -43.82
CA ARG A 228 9.72 13.74 -42.90
C ARG A 228 11.23 13.74 -42.88
N ASN A 229 11.80 14.30 -41.81
CA ASN A 229 13.24 14.30 -41.54
C ASN A 229 13.46 14.13 -40.01
N LEU A 230 12.85 13.11 -39.42
CA LEU A 230 12.98 12.86 -37.97
C LEU A 230 14.32 12.21 -37.71
N ALA A 231 15.19 12.87 -36.94
CA ALA A 231 16.43 12.25 -36.44
C ALA A 231 16.03 11.26 -35.33
N ASP A 232 16.41 9.99 -35.43
CA ASP A 232 16.06 8.92 -34.50
C ASP A 232 17.31 8.22 -33.95
N SER A 233 18.43 8.28 -34.66
CA SER A 233 19.70 7.69 -34.24
C SER A 233 20.69 8.77 -33.82
N GLN A 234 21.71 8.37 -33.04
CA GLN A 234 22.85 9.21 -32.69
C GLN A 234 23.45 9.89 -33.91
N ALA A 235 23.70 9.14 -34.98
CA ALA A 235 24.29 9.64 -36.22
C ALA A 235 23.42 10.69 -36.93
N ASP A 236 22.10 10.54 -36.86
CA ASP A 236 21.19 11.54 -37.45
C ASP A 236 21.30 12.89 -36.72
N PHE A 237 21.36 12.85 -35.37
CA PHE A 237 21.55 14.08 -34.59
C PHE A 237 22.90 14.71 -34.82
N GLU A 238 23.99 13.93 -34.89
CA GLU A 238 25.34 14.43 -35.18
C GLU A 238 25.46 15.10 -36.55
N ASN A 239 24.68 14.67 -37.53
CA ASN A 239 24.67 15.19 -38.88
C ASN A 239 23.81 16.46 -39.08
N ILE A 240 23.00 16.87 -38.09
CA ILE A 240 22.20 18.10 -38.18
C ILE A 240 23.12 19.29 -38.39
N ILE A 241 22.82 20.12 -39.44
CA ILE A 241 23.56 21.32 -39.72
C ILE A 241 23.05 22.46 -38.84
N VAL A 242 23.94 23.03 -38.00
CA VAL A 242 23.64 24.17 -37.15
C VAL A 242 23.84 25.48 -37.90
N ARG A 243 24.96 25.59 -38.64
CA ARG A 243 25.29 26.81 -39.39
C ARG A 243 25.98 26.46 -40.69
N GLN A 244 25.66 27.25 -41.73
CA GLN A 244 26.36 27.19 -43.01
C GLN A 244 26.98 28.54 -43.27
N THR A 245 28.30 28.55 -43.57
CA THR A 245 29.01 29.79 -43.92
C THR A 245 28.78 30.13 -45.37
N ALA A 246 28.96 31.41 -45.72
CA ALA A 246 28.86 31.87 -47.10
C ALA A 246 29.84 31.16 -48.03
N GLY A 247 30.96 30.63 -47.53
CA GLY A 247 31.95 29.86 -48.29
C GLY A 247 31.61 28.33 -48.43
N GLY A 248 30.42 27.90 -47.99
CA GLY A 248 29.99 26.49 -48.14
C GLY A 248 30.42 25.56 -46.98
N ALA A 249 31.21 26.02 -46.03
CA ALA A 249 31.58 25.23 -44.87
C ALA A 249 30.33 25.08 -43.91
N THR A 250 30.09 23.86 -43.47
CA THR A 250 28.98 23.54 -42.58
C THR A 250 29.49 23.16 -41.19
N VAL A 251 28.86 23.72 -40.17
CA VAL A 251 29.06 23.32 -38.78
C VAL A 251 27.88 22.44 -38.36
N ARG A 252 28.17 21.23 -37.96
CA ARG A 252 27.20 20.21 -37.57
C ARG A 252 27.10 20.09 -36.04
N VAL A 253 26.06 19.46 -35.55
CA VAL A 253 25.90 19.15 -34.10
C VAL A 253 27.09 18.32 -33.62
N GLY A 254 27.54 17.33 -34.37
CA GLY A 254 28.71 16.51 -34.04
C GLY A 254 30.04 17.26 -33.92
N ASP A 255 30.17 18.47 -34.53
CA ASP A 255 31.35 19.34 -34.38
C ASP A 255 31.28 20.12 -33.04
N LEU A 256 30.09 20.29 -32.46
CA LEU A 256 29.81 21.13 -31.29
C LEU A 256 29.52 20.32 -30.05
N ALA A 257 29.05 19.08 -30.21
CA ALA A 257 28.50 18.26 -29.14
C ALA A 257 28.87 16.79 -29.29
N THR A 258 28.83 16.07 -28.15
CA THR A 258 28.76 14.62 -28.11
C THR A 258 27.32 14.20 -27.95
N VAL A 259 26.83 13.35 -28.85
CA VAL A 259 25.45 12.81 -28.76
C VAL A 259 25.50 11.44 -28.05
N VAL A 260 24.70 11.27 -27.03
CA VAL A 260 24.60 10.01 -26.25
C VAL A 260 23.16 9.53 -26.30
N ASP A 261 22.90 8.39 -26.93
CA ASP A 261 21.62 7.66 -26.85
C ASP A 261 21.68 6.70 -25.65
N GLY A 262 21.21 7.13 -24.52
CA GLY A 262 21.35 6.44 -23.25
C GLY A 262 20.14 6.58 -22.35
N PHE A 263 20.39 6.93 -21.10
CA PHE A 263 19.37 7.07 -20.06
C PHE A 263 19.50 8.42 -19.34
N GLU A 264 18.39 8.85 -18.71
CA GLU A 264 18.41 9.99 -17.78
C GLU A 264 19.51 9.81 -16.72
N GLU A 265 20.10 10.90 -16.27
CA GLU A 265 21.24 10.89 -15.35
C GLU A 265 20.90 10.48 -13.91
N ASN A 266 19.66 10.14 -13.62
CA ASN A 266 19.28 9.64 -12.33
C ASN A 266 20.08 8.38 -11.97
N LYS A 267 20.82 8.46 -10.85
CA LYS A 267 21.65 7.36 -10.38
C LYS A 267 20.78 6.42 -9.56
N ILE A 268 20.39 5.29 -10.17
CA ILE A 268 19.67 4.21 -9.52
C ILE A 268 20.40 2.91 -9.84
N LEU A 269 20.75 2.14 -8.83
CA LEU A 269 21.23 0.77 -8.98
C LEU A 269 20.23 -0.16 -8.28
N THR A 270 19.74 -1.12 -9.03
CA THR A 270 18.85 -2.17 -8.52
C THR A 270 19.54 -3.52 -8.70
N THR A 271 19.55 -4.31 -7.66
CA THR A 271 20.18 -5.63 -7.66
C THR A 271 19.24 -6.69 -7.10
N MET A 272 19.38 -7.90 -7.62
CA MET A 272 18.75 -9.11 -7.11
C MET A 272 19.81 -10.18 -6.93
N ASN A 273 20.00 -10.64 -5.69
CA ASN A 273 21.07 -11.58 -5.34
C ASN A 273 22.45 -11.12 -5.86
N GLY A 274 22.75 -9.82 -5.75
CA GLY A 274 23.99 -9.21 -6.19
C GLY A 274 24.12 -8.95 -7.70
N GLN A 275 23.14 -9.32 -8.52
CA GLN A 275 23.13 -9.07 -9.97
C GLN A 275 22.23 -7.88 -10.32
N PRO A 276 22.58 -7.08 -11.35
CA PRO A 276 21.68 -6.05 -11.86
C PRO A 276 20.28 -6.59 -12.14
N ALA A 277 19.25 -5.86 -11.73
CA ALA A 277 17.88 -6.34 -11.80
C ALA A 277 16.89 -5.26 -12.22
N VAL A 278 15.78 -5.70 -12.81
CA VAL A 278 14.57 -4.91 -13.07
C VAL A 278 13.39 -5.66 -12.45
N LEU A 279 12.55 -4.97 -11.71
CA LEU A 279 11.31 -5.52 -11.19
C LEU A 279 10.15 -5.21 -12.11
N LEU A 280 9.37 -6.24 -12.43
CA LEU A 280 8.06 -6.14 -13.05
C LEU A 280 7.03 -6.27 -11.92
N ASP A 281 6.36 -5.17 -11.62
CA ASP A 281 5.40 -5.08 -10.51
C ASP A 281 3.99 -5.08 -11.07
N LEU A 282 3.25 -6.13 -10.77
CA LEU A 282 1.87 -6.32 -11.19
C LEU A 282 0.97 -5.81 -10.06
N LEU A 283 0.16 -4.82 -10.38
CA LEU A 283 -0.74 -4.20 -9.43
C LEU A 283 -2.15 -4.74 -9.59
N ALA A 284 -2.79 -5.04 -8.47
CA ALA A 284 -4.19 -5.35 -8.41
C ALA A 284 -5.01 -4.06 -8.60
N THR A 285 -6.08 -4.15 -9.37
CA THR A 285 -7.14 -3.14 -9.46
C THR A 285 -8.40 -3.68 -8.78
N ASP A 286 -9.36 -2.81 -8.50
CA ASP A 286 -10.67 -3.21 -7.99
C ASP A 286 -11.23 -4.36 -8.84
N ASN A 287 -11.81 -5.40 -8.23
CA ASN A 287 -12.39 -6.59 -8.86
C ASN A 287 -11.39 -7.60 -9.46
N MET A 288 -10.16 -7.64 -9.02
CA MET A 288 -9.16 -8.55 -9.58
C MET A 288 -9.11 -9.90 -8.87
N GLN A 289 -9.10 -10.98 -9.65
CA GLN A 289 -9.00 -12.34 -9.12
C GLN A 289 -7.53 -12.72 -8.89
N VAL A 290 -6.96 -12.27 -7.78
CA VAL A 290 -5.54 -12.41 -7.44
C VAL A 290 -5.01 -13.84 -7.60
N VAL A 291 -5.78 -14.85 -7.19
CA VAL A 291 -5.37 -16.26 -7.30
C VAL A 291 -5.24 -16.71 -8.75
N LYS A 292 -6.21 -16.33 -9.62
CA LYS A 292 -6.16 -16.71 -11.05
C LYS A 292 -5.08 -15.97 -11.80
N ALA A 293 -4.86 -14.70 -11.47
CA ALA A 293 -3.76 -13.91 -12.02
C ALA A 293 -2.40 -14.54 -11.67
N SER A 294 -2.20 -14.95 -10.41
CA SER A 294 -1.00 -15.63 -9.95
C SER A 294 -0.75 -16.95 -10.73
N GLU A 295 -1.78 -17.76 -10.93
CA GLU A 295 -1.68 -19.01 -11.68
C GLU A 295 -1.32 -18.77 -13.17
N ALA A 296 -1.91 -17.74 -13.78
CA ALA A 296 -1.57 -17.34 -15.15
C ALA A 296 -0.12 -16.89 -15.26
N VAL A 297 0.35 -16.05 -14.33
CA VAL A 297 1.74 -15.58 -14.29
C VAL A 297 2.73 -16.72 -14.03
N LYS A 298 2.42 -17.63 -13.11
CA LYS A 298 3.28 -18.81 -12.84
C LYS A 298 3.39 -19.72 -14.06
N THR A 299 2.30 -19.91 -14.78
CA THR A 299 2.29 -20.70 -16.03
C THR A 299 3.15 -20.02 -17.09
N TRP A 300 2.97 -18.71 -17.28
CA TRP A 300 3.78 -17.91 -18.20
C TRP A 300 5.27 -17.94 -17.81
N LEU A 301 5.61 -17.79 -16.52
CA LEU A 301 6.98 -17.87 -16.02
C LEU A 301 7.64 -19.22 -16.39
N ALA A 302 6.92 -20.33 -16.21
CA ALA A 302 7.43 -21.65 -16.56
C ALA A 302 7.72 -21.83 -18.05
N GLN A 303 6.92 -21.19 -18.91
CA GLN A 303 7.10 -21.20 -20.36
C GLN A 303 8.20 -20.25 -20.84
N THR A 304 8.35 -19.08 -20.19
CA THR A 304 9.27 -18.04 -20.62
C THR A 304 10.71 -18.26 -20.13
N ARG A 305 10.91 -18.81 -18.93
CA ARG A 305 12.25 -19.07 -18.37
C ARG A 305 13.20 -19.80 -19.34
N PRO A 306 12.79 -20.87 -20.06
CA PRO A 306 13.67 -21.56 -20.98
C PRO A 306 14.05 -20.75 -22.24
N THR A 307 13.29 -19.69 -22.55
CA THR A 307 13.51 -18.86 -23.77
C THR A 307 14.42 -17.67 -23.53
N LEU A 308 14.79 -17.41 -22.27
CA LEU A 308 15.64 -16.28 -21.90
C LEU A 308 17.08 -16.46 -22.40
N PRO A 309 17.78 -15.35 -22.71
CA PRO A 309 19.20 -15.38 -23.02
C PRO A 309 20.02 -15.98 -21.87
N GLN A 310 21.17 -16.61 -22.22
CA GLN A 310 22.08 -17.16 -21.20
C GLN A 310 22.55 -16.04 -20.24
N GLY A 311 22.56 -16.34 -18.95
CA GLY A 311 22.98 -15.40 -17.91
C GLY A 311 21.89 -14.43 -17.42
N VAL A 312 20.67 -14.53 -17.97
CA VAL A 312 19.50 -13.77 -17.49
C VAL A 312 18.52 -14.73 -16.83
N ASN A 313 18.04 -14.34 -15.65
CA ASN A 313 17.11 -15.12 -14.84
C ASN A 313 15.82 -14.35 -14.58
N LEU A 314 14.74 -15.10 -14.41
CA LEU A 314 13.41 -14.56 -14.07
C LEU A 314 12.92 -15.24 -12.78
N THR A 315 12.76 -14.46 -11.73
CA THR A 315 12.41 -14.97 -10.39
C THR A 315 11.09 -14.37 -9.93
N LEU A 316 10.17 -15.22 -9.46
CA LEU A 316 8.97 -14.77 -8.78
C LEU A 316 9.38 -14.26 -7.39
N TRP A 317 9.35 -12.94 -7.21
CA TRP A 317 9.84 -12.30 -6.00
C TRP A 317 8.79 -12.18 -4.89
N PHE A 318 7.56 -11.85 -5.28
CA PHE A 318 6.44 -11.68 -4.36
C PHE A 318 5.15 -12.16 -5.00
N ASP A 319 4.28 -12.78 -4.22
CA ASP A 319 2.98 -13.28 -4.68
C ASP A 319 1.96 -13.22 -3.53
N THR A 320 1.04 -12.27 -3.59
CA THR A 320 -0.03 -12.10 -2.60
C THR A 320 -0.96 -13.32 -2.54
N ALA A 321 -1.10 -14.06 -3.66
CA ALA A 321 -1.91 -15.27 -3.68
C ALA A 321 -1.34 -16.38 -2.78
N GLU A 322 -0.04 -16.45 -2.59
CA GLU A 322 0.59 -17.41 -1.65
C GLU A 322 0.22 -17.04 -0.20
N ILE A 323 0.29 -15.75 0.13
CA ILE A 323 -0.13 -15.24 1.45
C ILE A 323 -1.60 -15.54 1.67
N TYR A 324 -2.46 -15.25 0.69
CA TYR A 324 -3.90 -15.56 0.74
C TYR A 324 -4.13 -17.06 0.96
N LYS A 325 -3.53 -17.93 0.15
CA LYS A 325 -3.70 -19.40 0.23
C LYS A 325 -3.25 -19.93 1.61
N SER A 326 -2.10 -19.49 2.11
CA SER A 326 -1.58 -19.87 3.43
C SER A 326 -2.54 -19.46 4.55
N ARG A 327 -3.06 -18.22 4.51
CA ARG A 327 -4.01 -17.73 5.51
C ARG A 327 -5.35 -18.48 5.44
N MET A 328 -5.88 -18.70 4.24
CA MET A 328 -7.12 -19.44 4.04
C MET A 328 -7.02 -20.88 4.53
N SER A 329 -5.87 -21.55 4.30
CA SER A 329 -5.62 -22.89 4.84
C SER A 329 -5.62 -22.89 6.37
N THR A 330 -4.87 -21.99 6.99
CA THR A 330 -4.79 -21.89 8.46
C THR A 330 -6.17 -21.65 9.10
N ILE A 331 -6.97 -20.77 8.49
CA ILE A 331 -8.31 -20.44 8.96
C ILE A 331 -9.27 -21.62 8.73
N GLY A 332 -9.18 -22.26 7.56
CA GLY A 332 -9.97 -23.46 7.24
C GLY A 332 -9.68 -24.62 8.20
N ASP A 333 -8.42 -24.87 8.51
CA ASP A 333 -7.99 -25.87 9.48
C ASP A 333 -8.49 -25.54 10.90
N SER A 334 -8.44 -24.27 11.28
CA SER A 334 -8.96 -23.80 12.57
C SER A 334 -10.49 -23.95 12.66
N ALA A 335 -11.22 -23.62 11.59
CA ALA A 335 -12.66 -23.81 11.53
C ALA A 335 -13.06 -25.28 11.59
N TYR A 336 -12.36 -26.14 10.84
CA TYR A 336 -12.58 -27.59 10.86
C TYR A 336 -12.28 -28.18 12.25
N MET A 337 -11.15 -27.82 12.86
CA MET A 337 -10.78 -28.28 14.19
C MET A 337 -11.76 -27.79 15.26
N GLY A 338 -12.19 -26.52 15.16
CA GLY A 338 -13.20 -25.94 16.04
C GLY A 338 -14.55 -26.68 15.93
N LEU A 339 -15.03 -26.94 14.71
CA LEU A 339 -16.27 -27.69 14.49
C LEU A 339 -16.18 -29.14 15.00
N LEU A 340 -15.04 -29.80 14.78
CA LEU A 340 -14.78 -31.16 15.30
C LEU A 340 -14.78 -31.17 16.82
N LEU A 341 -14.12 -30.21 17.47
CA LEU A 341 -14.08 -30.11 18.93
C LEU A 341 -15.49 -29.87 19.50
N VAL A 342 -16.26 -28.96 18.89
CA VAL A 342 -17.66 -28.72 19.24
C VAL A 342 -18.47 -30.01 19.12
N PHE A 343 -18.34 -30.72 18.00
CA PHE A 343 -19.03 -32.02 17.82
C PHE A 343 -18.64 -33.05 18.90
N LEU A 344 -17.37 -33.15 19.26
CA LEU A 344 -16.89 -34.04 20.30
C LEU A 344 -17.49 -33.68 21.68
N VAL A 345 -17.51 -32.39 22.03
CA VAL A 345 -18.12 -31.93 23.28
C VAL A 345 -19.62 -32.18 23.29
N LEU A 346 -20.30 -31.91 22.17
CA LEU A 346 -21.72 -32.18 22.05
C LEU A 346 -22.08 -33.66 22.13
N ILE A 347 -21.29 -34.54 21.53
CA ILE A 347 -21.54 -36.00 21.61
C ILE A 347 -21.29 -36.56 23.02
N LEU A 348 -20.45 -35.88 23.82
CA LEU A 348 -20.27 -36.22 25.22
C LEU A 348 -21.44 -35.77 26.11
N SER A 349 -22.04 -34.60 25.82
CA SER A 349 -23.09 -34.00 26.63
C SER A 349 -24.49 -34.33 26.15
N LEU A 350 -24.72 -34.45 24.84
CA LEU A 350 -26.02 -34.66 24.22
C LEU A 350 -26.13 -36.04 23.55
N ARG A 351 -27.33 -36.44 23.21
CA ARG A 351 -27.52 -37.66 22.40
C ARG A 351 -26.87 -37.55 21.04
N PRO A 352 -26.23 -38.61 20.49
CA PRO A 352 -25.55 -38.55 19.20
C PRO A 352 -26.40 -37.98 18.06
N LYS A 353 -27.70 -38.27 18.04
CA LYS A 353 -28.62 -37.72 17.04
C LYS A 353 -28.83 -36.21 17.20
N VAL A 354 -28.88 -35.69 18.43
CA VAL A 354 -29.02 -34.26 18.69
C VAL A 354 -27.71 -33.57 18.36
N ALA A 355 -26.56 -34.09 18.81
CA ALA A 355 -25.24 -33.59 18.50
C ALA A 355 -25.02 -33.49 16.97
N LEU A 356 -25.40 -34.57 16.23
CA LEU A 356 -25.26 -34.56 14.76
C LEU A 356 -26.07 -33.45 14.08
N TRP A 357 -27.37 -33.32 14.45
CA TRP A 357 -28.23 -32.30 13.83
C TRP A 357 -27.85 -30.88 14.24
N VAL A 358 -27.43 -30.65 15.46
CA VAL A 358 -26.92 -29.35 15.90
C VAL A 358 -25.64 -29.00 15.12
N THR A 359 -24.69 -29.94 14.99
CA THR A 359 -23.46 -29.71 14.23
C THR A 359 -23.76 -29.51 12.74
N ALA A 360 -24.70 -30.27 12.18
CA ALA A 360 -25.13 -30.06 10.79
C ALA A 360 -25.78 -28.67 10.61
N GLY A 361 -26.59 -28.24 11.57
CA GLY A 361 -27.19 -26.90 11.59
C GLY A 361 -26.16 -25.79 11.59
N ILE A 362 -25.08 -25.92 12.36
CA ILE A 362 -23.95 -24.99 12.36
C ILE A 362 -23.34 -24.90 10.96
N ALA A 363 -23.08 -26.05 10.32
CA ALA A 363 -22.54 -26.07 8.97
C ALA A 363 -23.50 -25.40 7.95
N VAL A 364 -24.82 -25.61 8.08
CA VAL A 364 -25.83 -24.92 7.26
C VAL A 364 -25.81 -23.42 7.48
N ALA A 365 -25.70 -22.95 8.72
CA ALA A 365 -25.63 -21.53 9.03
C ALA A 365 -24.38 -20.87 8.42
N PHE A 366 -23.23 -21.54 8.50
CA PHE A 366 -21.98 -21.05 7.92
C PHE A 366 -22.03 -21.00 6.38
N ILE A 367 -22.41 -22.10 5.74
CA ILE A 367 -22.54 -22.15 4.27
C ILE A 367 -23.60 -21.14 3.81
N GLY A 368 -24.71 -21.06 4.53
CA GLY A 368 -25.79 -20.13 4.23
C GLY A 368 -25.40 -18.66 4.30
N THR A 369 -24.44 -18.32 5.16
CA THR A 369 -23.93 -16.94 5.27
C THR A 369 -23.36 -16.44 3.95
N PHE A 370 -22.64 -17.27 3.21
CA PHE A 370 -22.10 -16.91 1.91
C PHE A 370 -23.17 -16.49 0.88
N SER A 371 -24.45 -16.88 1.06
CA SER A 371 -25.53 -16.54 0.10
C SER A 371 -25.81 -15.03 0.00
N LEU A 372 -25.58 -14.28 1.07
CA LEU A 372 -25.91 -12.86 1.16
C LEU A 372 -24.66 -11.95 1.13
N LEU A 373 -23.47 -12.50 1.28
CA LEU A 373 -22.24 -11.69 1.33
C LEU A 373 -21.93 -10.98 0.00
N PRO A 374 -22.03 -11.65 -1.19
CA PRO A 374 -21.77 -10.98 -2.47
C PRO A 374 -22.71 -9.79 -2.74
N ALA A 375 -23.96 -9.88 -2.28
CA ALA A 375 -24.94 -8.79 -2.43
C ALA A 375 -24.65 -7.57 -1.54
N ASN A 376 -23.75 -7.72 -0.57
CA ASN A 376 -23.30 -6.66 0.34
C ASN A 376 -21.83 -6.29 0.09
N ASP A 377 -21.28 -6.56 -1.08
CA ASP A 377 -19.92 -6.26 -1.49
C ASP A 377 -18.84 -6.78 -0.52
N VAL A 378 -19.12 -7.93 0.12
CA VAL A 378 -18.17 -8.60 1.01
C VAL A 378 -17.38 -9.65 0.25
N SER A 379 -16.06 -9.47 0.19
CA SER A 379 -15.12 -10.44 -0.40
C SER A 379 -14.66 -11.49 0.61
N LEU A 380 -14.13 -12.60 0.10
CA LEU A 380 -13.45 -13.60 0.91
C LEU A 380 -12.01 -13.16 1.18
N ASN A 381 -11.79 -12.53 2.32
CA ASN A 381 -10.53 -11.95 2.73
C ASN A 381 -10.19 -12.31 4.19
N VAL A 382 -9.03 -11.87 4.68
CA VAL A 382 -8.60 -12.17 6.06
C VAL A 382 -9.61 -11.63 7.09
N MET A 383 -10.18 -10.43 6.87
CA MET A 383 -11.13 -9.82 7.82
C MET A 383 -12.46 -10.56 7.86
N SER A 384 -13.06 -10.84 6.69
CA SER A 384 -14.32 -11.59 6.61
C SER A 384 -14.17 -12.99 7.19
N THR A 385 -13.04 -13.66 6.94
CA THR A 385 -12.79 -15.01 7.45
C THR A 385 -12.52 -15.01 8.95
N PHE A 386 -11.87 -13.96 9.47
CA PHE A 386 -11.72 -13.78 10.92
C PHE A 386 -13.06 -13.54 11.61
N ALA A 387 -13.98 -12.80 10.97
CA ALA A 387 -15.36 -12.64 11.45
C ALA A 387 -16.09 -13.98 11.50
N PHE A 388 -15.88 -14.87 10.52
CA PHE A 388 -16.42 -16.23 10.56
C PHE A 388 -15.90 -17.03 11.75
N LEU A 389 -14.60 -16.97 12.06
CA LEU A 389 -14.04 -17.64 13.23
C LEU A 389 -14.63 -17.11 14.54
N LEU A 390 -14.77 -15.79 14.65
CA LEU A 390 -15.35 -15.17 15.85
C LEU A 390 -16.82 -15.59 16.04
N VAL A 391 -17.60 -15.55 14.97
CA VAL A 391 -19.03 -15.86 15.05
C VAL A 391 -19.30 -17.35 15.24
N LEU A 392 -18.32 -18.23 14.95
CA LEU A 392 -18.46 -19.69 15.11
C LEU A 392 -18.92 -20.05 16.53
N GLY A 393 -18.26 -19.48 17.57
CA GLY A 393 -18.65 -19.74 18.95
C GLY A 393 -20.05 -19.24 19.29
N ILE A 394 -20.46 -18.10 18.74
CA ILE A 394 -21.77 -17.48 19.02
C ILE A 394 -22.90 -18.27 18.35
N VAL A 395 -22.73 -18.65 17.08
CA VAL A 395 -23.70 -19.45 16.32
C VAL A 395 -23.93 -20.83 16.92
N VAL A 396 -22.87 -21.43 17.46
CA VAL A 396 -22.92 -22.74 18.12
C VAL A 396 -23.83 -22.70 19.34
N ASP A 397 -23.79 -21.67 20.14
CA ASP A 397 -24.57 -21.53 21.38
C ASP A 397 -26.08 -21.54 21.12
N ASP A 398 -26.55 -20.87 20.09
CA ASP A 398 -27.98 -20.82 19.74
C ASP A 398 -28.55 -22.19 19.43
N ALA A 399 -27.85 -22.93 18.57
CA ALA A 399 -28.26 -24.27 18.16
C ALA A 399 -28.19 -25.28 19.33
N ILE A 400 -27.20 -25.13 20.23
CA ILE A 400 -27.07 -25.99 21.43
C ILE A 400 -28.24 -25.78 22.37
N VAL A 401 -28.56 -24.52 22.72
CA VAL A 401 -29.64 -24.19 23.67
C VAL A 401 -30.99 -24.70 23.16
N VAL A 402 -31.28 -24.50 21.88
CA VAL A 402 -32.53 -24.99 21.26
C VAL A 402 -32.54 -26.52 21.22
N GLY A 403 -31.46 -27.15 20.78
CA GLY A 403 -31.32 -28.61 20.72
C GLY A 403 -31.44 -29.29 22.08
N GLU A 404 -30.85 -28.72 23.12
CA GLU A 404 -30.95 -29.21 24.51
C GLU A 404 -32.35 -29.06 25.05
N SER A 405 -32.98 -27.90 24.85
CA SER A 405 -34.36 -27.67 25.26
C SER A 405 -35.34 -28.65 24.62
N ILE A 406 -35.21 -28.90 23.28
CA ILE A 406 -35.99 -29.92 22.59
C ILE A 406 -35.73 -31.29 23.18
N HIS A 407 -34.47 -31.62 23.48
CA HIS A 407 -34.11 -32.91 24.07
C HIS A 407 -34.74 -33.11 25.46
N LEU A 408 -34.70 -32.13 26.32
CA LEU A 408 -35.29 -32.16 27.65
C LEU A 408 -36.81 -32.32 27.60
N HIS A 409 -37.49 -31.60 26.69
CA HIS A 409 -38.92 -31.71 26.51
C HIS A 409 -39.34 -33.09 25.92
N ALA A 410 -38.52 -33.62 25.00
CA ALA A 410 -38.74 -34.98 24.47
C ALA A 410 -38.60 -36.05 25.56
N GLN A 411 -37.74 -35.87 26.53
CA GLN A 411 -37.61 -36.79 27.67
C GLN A 411 -38.81 -36.73 28.62
N ARG A 412 -39.34 -35.51 28.86
CA ARG A 412 -40.42 -35.28 29.84
C ARG A 412 -41.80 -35.62 29.29
N HIS A 413 -42.05 -35.37 28.00
CA HIS A 413 -43.38 -35.49 27.36
C HIS A 413 -43.50 -36.59 26.31
N GLY A 414 -42.63 -37.58 26.33
CA GLY A 414 -42.72 -38.74 25.45
C GLY A 414 -42.23 -38.61 24.02
N GLY A 415 -41.61 -37.49 23.71
CA GLY A 415 -41.04 -37.21 22.35
C GLY A 415 -42.06 -36.78 21.31
N GLY A 416 -41.64 -36.67 20.05
CA GLY A 416 -42.52 -36.30 18.95
C GLY A 416 -42.51 -34.83 18.58
N THR A 417 -43.33 -34.46 17.62
CA THR A 417 -43.39 -33.11 17.06
C THR A 417 -43.80 -32.05 18.09
N GLU A 418 -44.75 -32.35 18.95
CA GLU A 418 -45.21 -31.40 19.99
C GLU A 418 -44.13 -31.13 21.06
N ALA A 419 -43.34 -32.16 21.41
CA ALA A 419 -42.21 -31.95 22.31
C ALA A 419 -41.11 -31.07 21.68
N ALA A 420 -40.89 -31.21 20.35
CA ALA A 420 -39.96 -30.36 19.64
C ALA A 420 -40.43 -28.88 19.57
N ILE A 421 -41.74 -28.68 19.32
CA ILE A 421 -42.35 -27.34 19.32
C ILE A 421 -42.25 -26.69 20.70
N ALA A 422 -42.65 -27.41 21.74
CA ALA A 422 -42.63 -26.93 23.10
C ALA A 422 -41.19 -26.57 23.57
N GLY A 423 -40.21 -27.44 23.24
CA GLY A 423 -38.81 -27.19 23.55
C GLY A 423 -38.22 -25.99 22.85
N ALA A 424 -38.44 -25.83 21.54
CA ALA A 424 -37.96 -24.67 20.79
C ALA A 424 -38.67 -23.39 21.23
N SER A 425 -39.97 -23.44 21.48
CA SER A 425 -40.74 -22.26 21.93
C SER A 425 -40.33 -21.78 23.31
N ALA A 426 -39.99 -22.69 24.24
CA ALA A 426 -39.59 -22.35 25.61
C ALA A 426 -38.35 -21.44 25.66
N VAL A 427 -37.41 -21.63 24.76
CA VAL A 427 -36.15 -20.84 24.71
C VAL A 427 -36.13 -19.77 23.60
N SER A 428 -37.20 -19.66 22.81
CA SER A 428 -37.23 -18.76 21.64
C SER A 428 -36.99 -17.29 22.01
N LYS A 429 -37.67 -16.79 23.06
CA LYS A 429 -37.49 -15.40 23.50
C LYS A 429 -36.07 -15.10 23.96
N PRO A 430 -35.46 -15.82 24.94
CA PRO A 430 -34.10 -15.49 25.38
C PRO A 430 -33.07 -15.63 24.28
N VAL A 431 -33.14 -16.63 23.40
CA VAL A 431 -32.18 -16.79 22.30
C VAL A 431 -32.30 -15.68 21.28
N ILE A 432 -33.51 -15.32 20.83
CA ILE A 432 -33.69 -14.22 19.87
C ILE A 432 -33.21 -12.89 20.46
N PHE A 433 -33.54 -12.59 21.72
CA PHE A 433 -33.05 -11.35 22.34
C PHE A 433 -31.54 -11.36 22.52
N ALA A 434 -30.93 -12.47 22.86
CA ALA A 434 -29.47 -12.60 22.94
C ALA A 434 -28.79 -12.30 21.59
N VAL A 435 -29.29 -12.91 20.50
CA VAL A 435 -28.78 -12.68 19.16
C VAL A 435 -28.95 -11.24 18.71
N ILE A 436 -30.15 -10.65 18.90
CA ILE A 436 -30.41 -9.25 18.57
C ILE A 436 -29.48 -8.32 19.38
N THR A 437 -29.26 -8.62 20.67
CA THR A 437 -28.33 -7.84 21.52
C THR A 437 -26.92 -7.92 20.97
N THR A 438 -26.48 -9.09 20.50
CA THR A 438 -25.17 -9.26 19.85
C THR A 438 -25.09 -8.47 18.54
N MET A 439 -26.13 -8.52 17.70
CA MET A 439 -26.17 -7.72 16.46
C MET A 439 -26.07 -6.21 16.77
N ILE A 440 -26.81 -5.74 17.81
CA ILE A 440 -26.74 -4.34 18.23
C ILE A 440 -25.35 -3.96 18.75
N ALA A 441 -24.66 -4.86 19.45
CA ALA A 441 -23.30 -4.63 19.93
C ALA A 441 -22.29 -4.44 18.79
N PHE A 442 -22.49 -5.10 17.64
CA PHE A 442 -21.68 -4.92 16.44
C PHE A 442 -22.18 -3.81 15.49
N ALA A 443 -23.39 -3.29 15.69
CA ALA A 443 -23.96 -2.24 14.83
C ALA A 443 -23.14 -0.95 14.76
N PRO A 444 -22.47 -0.44 15.82
CA PRO A 444 -21.65 0.76 15.72
C PRO A 444 -20.56 0.71 14.64
N TRP A 445 -20.06 -0.47 14.31
CA TRP A 445 -19.01 -0.66 13.29
C TRP A 445 -19.49 -0.35 11.86
N PHE A 446 -20.80 -0.34 11.61
CA PHE A 446 -21.38 0.13 10.36
C PHE A 446 -21.26 1.66 10.17
N PHE A 447 -21.14 2.40 11.26
CA PHE A 447 -21.20 3.86 11.26
C PHE A 447 -19.83 4.51 11.48
N LEU A 448 -18.76 3.73 11.50
CA LEU A 448 -17.41 4.24 11.65
C LEU A 448 -16.95 4.90 10.34
N ASP A 449 -17.02 6.22 10.29
CA ASP A 449 -16.48 7.03 9.17
C ASP A 449 -15.00 7.36 9.40
N VAL A 450 -14.16 6.34 9.35
CA VAL A 450 -12.69 6.45 9.45
C VAL A 450 -12.03 5.89 8.18
N GLU A 451 -10.81 6.33 7.91
CA GLU A 451 -10.01 5.72 6.85
C GLU A 451 -9.82 4.23 7.17
N GLY A 452 -10.31 3.34 6.29
CA GLY A 452 -10.36 1.89 6.55
C GLY A 452 -11.66 1.39 7.22
N GLY A 453 -12.66 2.24 7.45
CA GLY A 453 -13.96 1.87 8.01
C GLY A 453 -14.67 0.74 7.25
N HIS A 454 -14.42 0.63 5.95
CA HIS A 454 -14.95 -0.48 5.12
C HIS A 454 -14.50 -1.88 5.61
N MET A 455 -13.31 -1.99 6.19
CA MET A 455 -12.85 -3.26 6.80
C MET A 455 -13.70 -3.65 8.01
N THR A 456 -14.07 -2.69 8.85
CA THR A 456 -14.89 -2.93 10.04
C THR A 456 -16.35 -3.18 9.69
N GLU A 457 -16.84 -2.54 8.63
CA GLU A 457 -18.16 -2.75 8.06
C GLU A 457 -18.35 -4.20 7.59
N GLN A 458 -17.41 -4.73 6.78
CA GLN A 458 -17.44 -6.12 6.30
C GLN A 458 -17.50 -7.12 7.47
N PHE A 459 -16.71 -6.86 8.52
CA PHE A 459 -16.72 -7.68 9.73
C PHE A 459 -18.12 -7.76 10.37
N SER A 460 -18.79 -6.61 10.50
CA SER A 460 -20.15 -6.54 11.08
C SER A 460 -21.21 -7.16 10.16
N ILE A 461 -21.07 -7.03 8.84
CA ILE A 461 -21.97 -7.67 7.88
C ILE A 461 -21.92 -9.19 8.03
N VAL A 462 -20.72 -9.78 8.03
CA VAL A 462 -20.54 -11.23 8.18
C VAL A 462 -21.20 -11.74 9.47
N ILE A 463 -20.94 -11.08 10.60
CA ILE A 463 -21.52 -11.46 11.90
C ILE A 463 -23.05 -11.38 11.86
N THR A 464 -23.60 -10.27 11.37
CA THR A 464 -25.04 -10.03 11.33
C THR A 464 -25.76 -11.04 10.43
N VAL A 465 -25.21 -11.32 9.25
CA VAL A 465 -25.75 -12.31 8.31
C VAL A 465 -25.67 -13.72 8.91
N ALA A 466 -24.53 -14.12 9.47
CA ALA A 466 -24.35 -15.43 10.09
C ALA A 466 -25.34 -15.67 11.24
N LEU A 467 -25.52 -14.69 12.13
CA LEU A 467 -26.48 -14.76 13.23
C LEU A 467 -27.93 -14.79 12.73
N THR A 468 -28.26 -14.10 11.64
CA THR A 468 -29.58 -14.16 11.03
C THR A 468 -29.89 -15.56 10.50
N ILE A 469 -28.95 -16.15 9.74
CA ILE A 469 -29.11 -17.51 9.22
C ILE A 469 -29.13 -18.54 10.35
N SER A 470 -28.34 -18.34 11.41
CA SER A 470 -28.37 -19.19 12.61
C SER A 470 -29.74 -19.21 13.30
N LEU A 471 -30.39 -18.06 13.47
CA LEU A 471 -31.75 -17.99 13.98
C LEU A 471 -32.77 -18.74 13.10
N ILE A 472 -32.65 -18.59 11.79
CA ILE A 472 -33.50 -19.31 10.83
C ILE A 472 -33.31 -20.82 11.00
N GLU A 473 -32.04 -21.26 11.07
CA GLU A 473 -31.70 -22.66 11.27
C GLU A 473 -32.27 -23.19 12.62
N ALA A 474 -31.96 -22.53 13.72
CA ALA A 474 -32.30 -22.98 15.07
C ALA A 474 -33.81 -23.09 15.31
N PHE A 475 -34.64 -22.22 14.71
CA PHE A 475 -36.08 -22.20 14.97
C PHE A 475 -36.96 -22.77 13.85
N LEU A 476 -36.51 -22.76 12.58
CA LEU A 476 -37.31 -23.23 11.46
C LEU A 476 -36.86 -24.61 10.94
N ILE A 477 -35.56 -24.94 11.05
CA ILE A 477 -34.98 -26.14 10.47
C ILE A 477 -34.73 -27.22 11.57
N LEU A 478 -34.02 -26.88 12.62
CA LEU A 478 -33.63 -27.83 13.68
C LEU A 478 -34.80 -28.53 14.36
N PRO A 479 -35.91 -27.85 14.73
CA PRO A 479 -37.07 -28.53 15.35
C PRO A 479 -37.72 -29.58 14.47
N ALA A 480 -37.73 -29.37 13.16
CA ALA A 480 -38.27 -30.33 12.16
C ALA A 480 -37.42 -31.62 12.12
N HIS A 481 -36.10 -31.52 12.26
CA HIS A 481 -35.22 -32.66 12.26
C HIS A 481 -35.20 -33.42 13.59
N LEU A 482 -35.38 -32.71 14.72
CA LEU A 482 -35.41 -33.30 16.04
C LEU A 482 -36.78 -33.84 16.45
N ARG A 483 -37.87 -33.68 15.63
CA ARG A 483 -39.21 -34.15 15.93
C ARG A 483 -39.35 -35.67 16.12
N HIS A 484 -38.37 -36.47 15.65
CA HIS A 484 -38.37 -37.92 15.78
C HIS A 484 -37.58 -38.43 17.00
N LEU A 485 -37.20 -37.53 17.92
CA LEU A 485 -36.57 -37.95 19.18
C LEU A 485 -37.60 -38.70 20.04
N LYS A 486 -37.26 -39.94 20.39
CA LYS A 486 -38.02 -40.78 21.34
C LYS A 486 -37.42 -40.77 22.74
N PRO A 487 -38.16 -40.98 23.79
CA PRO A 487 -37.58 -41.22 25.13
C PRO A 487 -36.56 -42.36 25.11
N ARG A 488 -35.62 -42.32 26.02
CA ARG A 488 -34.48 -43.26 26.07
C ARG A 488 -34.87 -44.50 26.88
N GLU A 489 -35.09 -45.64 26.24
CA GLU A 489 -35.52 -46.89 26.90
C GLU A 489 -34.33 -47.85 27.21
N ASN A 490 -33.25 -47.87 26.37
CA ASN A 490 -32.15 -48.81 26.54
C ASN A 490 -30.78 -48.09 26.51
N LEU A 491 -29.96 -48.31 27.56
CA LEU A 491 -28.63 -47.78 27.74
C LEU A 491 -27.57 -48.81 27.35
N ARG A 492 -26.87 -48.70 26.25
CA ARG A 492 -25.74 -49.53 25.85
C ARG A 492 -24.57 -48.70 25.30
N GLY A 493 -23.34 -49.10 25.57
CA GLY A 493 -22.14 -48.50 25.01
C GLY A 493 -21.95 -47.01 25.38
N LEU A 494 -21.79 -46.13 24.40
CA LEU A 494 -21.54 -44.69 24.57
C LEU A 494 -22.58 -44.01 25.48
N SER A 495 -23.81 -44.51 25.47
CA SER A 495 -24.91 -43.94 26.26
C SER A 495 -24.75 -44.14 27.76
N LEU A 496 -24.01 -45.14 28.21
CA LEU A 496 -23.65 -45.32 29.61
C LEU A 496 -22.61 -44.31 30.07
N TRP A 497 -21.66 -44.01 29.17
CA TRP A 497 -20.63 -42.97 29.39
C TRP A 497 -21.26 -41.59 29.52
N GLN A 498 -22.12 -41.23 28.58
CA GLN A 498 -22.88 -39.96 28.60
C GLN A 498 -23.67 -39.80 29.91
N ARG A 499 -24.39 -40.85 30.34
CA ARG A 499 -25.13 -40.82 31.60
C ARG A 499 -24.23 -40.68 32.84
N ARG A 500 -23.02 -41.25 32.81
CA ARG A 500 -22.04 -41.09 33.88
C ARG A 500 -21.54 -39.64 33.95
N ILE A 501 -21.29 -38.99 32.78
CA ILE A 501 -20.88 -37.60 32.71
C ILE A 501 -22.05 -36.68 33.18
N GLU A 502 -23.26 -36.90 32.67
CA GLU A 502 -24.47 -36.19 33.10
C GLU A 502 -24.68 -36.29 34.63
N HIS A 503 -24.56 -37.50 35.16
CA HIS A 503 -24.69 -37.73 36.59
C HIS A 503 -23.56 -37.03 37.40
N SER A 504 -22.36 -37.03 36.91
CA SER A 504 -21.22 -36.33 37.54
C SER A 504 -21.44 -34.81 37.58
N ILE A 505 -21.94 -34.23 36.45
CA ILE A 505 -22.26 -32.79 36.37
C ILE A 505 -23.41 -32.45 37.30
N MET A 506 -24.48 -33.27 37.33
CA MET A 506 -25.61 -33.06 38.25
C MET A 506 -25.17 -33.21 39.69
N HIS A 507 -24.36 -34.20 40.03
CA HIS A 507 -23.81 -34.39 41.38
C HIS A 507 -22.92 -33.18 41.79
N PHE A 508 -22.10 -32.67 40.90
CA PHE A 508 -21.33 -31.46 41.15
C PHE A 508 -22.25 -30.25 41.38
N ALA A 509 -23.27 -30.10 40.53
CA ALA A 509 -24.25 -29.04 40.64
C ALA A 509 -25.02 -29.08 41.98
N ASP A 510 -25.50 -30.23 42.36
CA ASP A 510 -26.29 -30.38 43.60
C ASP A 510 -25.41 -30.35 44.86
N THR A 511 -24.16 -30.86 44.80
CA THR A 511 -23.31 -30.96 45.99
C THR A 511 -22.51 -29.70 46.24
N TYR A 512 -21.86 -29.17 45.23
CA TYR A 512 -20.90 -28.04 45.32
C TYR A 512 -21.53 -26.74 44.91
N TYR A 513 -22.05 -26.66 43.66
CA TYR A 513 -22.56 -25.44 43.08
C TYR A 513 -23.78 -24.89 43.84
N ARG A 514 -24.74 -25.75 44.16
CA ARG A 514 -25.91 -25.38 44.97
C ARG A 514 -25.54 -24.79 46.33
N ARG A 515 -24.48 -25.31 46.97
CA ARG A 515 -23.99 -24.81 48.26
C ARG A 515 -23.36 -23.42 48.10
N ILE A 516 -22.55 -23.25 47.03
CA ILE A 516 -21.96 -21.94 46.70
C ILE A 516 -23.06 -20.95 46.39
N LEU A 517 -24.04 -21.31 45.56
CA LEU A 517 -25.16 -20.45 45.17
C LEU A 517 -25.98 -20.00 46.39
N HIS A 518 -26.30 -20.90 47.30
CA HIS A 518 -26.98 -20.53 48.56
C HIS A 518 -26.14 -19.60 49.42
N TRP A 519 -24.83 -19.80 49.48
CA TRP A 519 -23.95 -18.92 50.26
C TRP A 519 -23.86 -17.53 49.60
N THR A 520 -23.69 -17.41 48.29
CA THR A 520 -23.64 -16.16 47.55
C THR A 520 -24.99 -15.39 47.62
N ALA A 521 -26.12 -16.11 47.49
CA ALA A 521 -27.46 -15.51 47.60
C ALA A 521 -27.77 -14.95 49.02
N ARG A 522 -27.33 -15.69 50.05
CA ARG A 522 -27.46 -15.23 51.45
C ARG A 522 -26.59 -14.00 51.73
N ARG A 523 -25.38 -13.91 51.13
CA ARG A 523 -24.43 -12.83 51.34
C ARG A 523 -24.33 -11.95 50.12
N ARG A 524 -25.48 -11.60 49.52
CA ARG A 524 -25.58 -10.86 48.25
C ARG A 524 -24.72 -9.60 48.18
N TYR A 525 -24.64 -8.81 49.24
CA TYR A 525 -23.83 -7.59 49.27
C TYR A 525 -22.33 -7.91 49.28
N LEU A 526 -21.89 -8.90 50.02
CA LEU A 526 -20.49 -9.36 50.02
C LEU A 526 -20.11 -9.91 48.66
N THR A 527 -20.97 -10.73 48.05
CA THR A 527 -20.77 -11.27 46.71
C THR A 527 -20.65 -10.14 45.68
N SER A 528 -21.59 -9.16 45.70
CA SER A 528 -21.51 -8.02 44.80
C SER A 528 -20.24 -7.20 45.01
N SER A 529 -19.83 -6.98 46.28
CA SER A 529 -18.58 -6.25 46.57
C SER A 529 -17.35 -6.96 46.07
N ILE A 530 -17.32 -8.31 46.15
CA ILE A 530 -16.20 -9.10 45.60
C ILE A 530 -16.12 -8.93 44.06
N PHE A 531 -17.25 -9.02 43.35
CA PHE A 531 -17.27 -8.84 41.90
C PHE A 531 -16.94 -7.42 41.48
N ILE A 532 -17.47 -6.41 42.20
CA ILE A 532 -17.11 -5.00 41.93
C ILE A 532 -15.63 -4.78 42.22
N GLY A 533 -15.09 -5.31 43.32
CA GLY A 533 -13.66 -5.24 43.63
C GLY A 533 -12.79 -5.93 42.56
N ALA A 534 -13.18 -7.12 42.13
CA ALA A 534 -12.49 -7.81 41.04
C ALA A 534 -12.53 -7.01 39.73
N PHE A 535 -13.68 -6.37 39.41
CA PHE A 535 -13.83 -5.51 38.26
C PHE A 535 -12.90 -4.28 38.34
N ILE A 536 -12.90 -3.60 39.52
CA ILE A 536 -11.98 -2.44 39.74
C ILE A 536 -10.52 -2.85 39.60
N VAL A 537 -10.13 -4.01 40.18
CA VAL A 537 -8.76 -4.54 40.04
C VAL A 537 -8.44 -4.84 38.57
N SER A 538 -9.36 -5.45 37.83
CA SER A 538 -9.16 -5.73 36.39
C SER A 538 -9.01 -4.46 35.56
N VAL A 539 -9.83 -3.45 35.82
CA VAL A 539 -9.70 -2.12 35.20
C VAL A 539 -8.39 -1.46 35.60
N GLY A 540 -7.98 -1.61 36.87
CA GLY A 540 -6.70 -1.10 37.38
C GLY A 540 -5.50 -1.77 36.68
N ILE A 541 -5.52 -3.07 36.50
CA ILE A 541 -4.49 -3.84 35.78
C ILE A 541 -4.39 -3.36 34.32
N PHE A 542 -5.55 -3.18 33.66
CA PHE A 542 -5.61 -2.67 32.30
C PHE A 542 -5.08 -1.22 32.20
N SER A 543 -5.55 -0.34 33.09
CA SER A 543 -5.14 1.07 33.12
C SER A 543 -3.68 1.27 33.52
N ALA A 544 -3.11 0.35 34.30
CA ALA A 544 -1.70 0.32 34.66
C ALA A 544 -0.78 -0.17 33.51
N GLY A 545 -1.34 -0.52 32.34
CA GLY A 545 -0.57 -0.98 31.18
C GLY A 545 0.00 -2.40 31.31
N TRP A 546 -0.36 -3.16 32.34
CA TRP A 546 0.10 -4.56 32.49
C TRP A 546 -0.45 -5.46 31.37
N VAL A 547 -1.63 -5.13 30.85
CA VAL A 547 -2.20 -5.78 29.66
C VAL A 547 -1.94 -4.86 28.46
N LYS A 548 -1.04 -5.28 27.58
CA LYS A 548 -0.72 -4.55 26.34
C LYS A 548 -1.89 -4.67 25.37
N PHE A 549 -2.45 -3.55 24.97
CA PHE A 549 -3.50 -3.50 23.97
C PHE A 549 -2.90 -3.16 22.59
N SER A 550 -3.20 -3.97 21.59
CA SER A 550 -2.92 -3.67 20.19
C SER A 550 -4.20 -3.91 19.39
N PHE A 551 -4.64 -2.91 18.63
CA PHE A 551 -5.87 -3.02 17.83
C PHE A 551 -5.71 -4.06 16.71
N PHE A 552 -4.55 -4.08 16.05
CA PHE A 552 -4.17 -5.13 15.12
C PHE A 552 -2.99 -5.93 15.69
N PRO A 553 -3.05 -7.26 15.67
CA PRO A 553 -1.90 -8.07 16.05
C PRO A 553 -0.73 -7.83 15.09
N GLU A 554 0.49 -7.91 15.60
CA GLU A 554 1.68 -7.90 14.74
C GLU A 554 1.70 -9.18 13.91
N ILE A 555 1.43 -9.04 12.63
CA ILE A 555 1.53 -10.15 11.68
C ILE A 555 2.92 -10.08 11.06
N GLN A 556 3.76 -11.06 11.36
CA GLN A 556 5.10 -11.15 10.77
C GLN A 556 4.99 -11.37 9.26
N ASN A 557 5.80 -10.62 8.53
CA ASN A 557 5.92 -10.76 7.08
C ASN A 557 6.93 -11.87 6.73
N GLN A 558 6.83 -12.40 5.52
CA GLN A 558 7.88 -13.22 4.93
C GLN A 558 9.01 -12.36 4.33
N GLN A 559 8.87 -11.04 4.35
CA GLN A 559 9.86 -10.09 3.88
C GLN A 559 10.28 -9.15 5.02
N ILE A 560 11.58 -8.92 5.11
CA ILE A 560 12.15 -7.89 5.96
C ILE A 560 12.55 -6.72 5.07
N TYR A 561 12.03 -5.54 5.36
CA TYR A 561 12.36 -4.31 4.66
C TYR A 561 13.38 -3.53 5.49
N ILE A 562 14.48 -3.16 4.87
CA ILE A 562 15.48 -2.26 5.45
C ILE A 562 15.49 -1.02 4.56
N ASN A 563 15.27 0.13 5.14
CA ASN A 563 15.32 1.41 4.46
C ASN A 563 16.31 2.31 5.18
N VAL A 564 17.37 2.68 4.49
CA VAL A 564 18.38 3.61 4.99
C VAL A 564 18.24 4.91 4.24
N MET A 565 17.92 5.98 4.95
CA MET A 565 17.86 7.33 4.40
C MET A 565 19.14 8.07 4.76
N LEU A 566 19.79 8.63 3.75
CA LEU A 566 21.00 9.43 3.89
C LEU A 566 20.64 10.93 3.77
N PRO A 567 21.47 11.84 4.33
CA PRO A 567 21.28 13.27 4.18
C PRO A 567 21.23 13.69 2.72
N ASN A 568 20.40 14.69 2.43
CA ASN A 568 20.34 15.26 1.09
C ASN A 568 21.68 15.84 0.66
N GLY A 569 22.00 15.69 -0.62
CA GLY A 569 23.30 16.09 -1.16
C GLY A 569 24.40 15.05 -0.94
N THR A 570 24.11 13.94 -0.26
CA THR A 570 25.06 12.82 -0.12
C THR A 570 25.52 12.34 -1.50
N PRO A 571 26.85 12.18 -1.72
CA PRO A 571 27.36 11.62 -2.96
C PRO A 571 26.82 10.21 -3.20
N TYR A 572 26.44 9.90 -4.45
CA TYR A 572 25.90 8.57 -4.78
C TYR A 572 26.86 7.42 -4.43
N SER A 573 28.18 7.67 -4.45
CA SER A 573 29.19 6.70 -4.00
C SER A 573 28.91 6.23 -2.57
N ARG A 574 28.41 7.13 -1.70
CA ARG A 574 28.09 6.79 -0.30
C ARG A 574 26.91 5.84 -0.22
N SER A 575 25.87 6.07 -1.03
CA SER A 575 24.74 5.14 -1.12
C SER A 575 25.17 3.75 -1.61
N LEU A 576 26.14 3.68 -2.53
CA LEU A 576 26.72 2.40 -2.97
C LEU A 576 27.54 1.72 -1.87
N GLU A 577 28.27 2.48 -1.04
CA GLU A 577 28.97 1.93 0.14
C GLU A 577 28.02 1.35 1.17
N VAL A 578 26.90 2.06 1.43
CA VAL A 578 25.83 1.55 2.31
C VAL A 578 25.18 0.30 1.73
N LEU A 579 24.94 0.28 0.41
CA LEU A 579 24.44 -0.91 -0.27
C LEU A 579 25.38 -2.11 -0.10
N ASP A 580 26.69 -1.90 -0.26
CA ASP A 580 27.71 -2.92 -0.05
C ASP A 580 27.79 -3.39 1.42
N GLN A 581 27.60 -2.48 2.37
CA GLN A 581 27.50 -2.81 3.80
C GLN A 581 26.32 -3.72 4.10
N LEU A 582 25.13 -3.41 3.54
CA LEU A 582 23.93 -4.24 3.66
C LEU A 582 24.13 -5.62 3.01
N GLN A 583 24.75 -5.69 1.84
CA GLN A 583 25.03 -6.95 1.15
C GLN A 583 26.02 -7.83 1.90
N ARG A 584 27.04 -7.24 2.54
CA ARG A 584 27.97 -7.99 3.41
C ARG A 584 27.26 -8.56 4.62
N ALA A 585 26.37 -7.81 5.25
CA ALA A 585 25.59 -8.31 6.38
C ALA A 585 24.68 -9.47 5.99
N GLU A 586 24.10 -9.44 4.78
CA GLU A 586 23.34 -10.57 4.22
C GLU A 586 24.20 -11.84 4.09
N LEU A 587 25.36 -11.70 3.47
CA LEU A 587 26.26 -12.85 3.28
C LEU A 587 26.73 -13.46 4.59
N GLN A 588 27.02 -12.61 5.60
CA GLN A 588 27.37 -13.06 6.94
C GLN A 588 26.21 -13.80 7.62
N LEU A 589 24.99 -13.30 7.49
CA LEU A 589 23.80 -13.97 8.03
C LEU A 589 23.58 -15.34 7.37
N ILE A 590 23.76 -15.45 6.06
CA ILE A 590 23.64 -16.71 5.33
C ILE A 590 24.72 -17.71 5.80
N GLU A 591 25.95 -17.25 6.02
CA GLU A 591 27.04 -18.08 6.51
C GLU A 591 26.81 -18.57 7.96
N GLU A 592 26.36 -17.70 8.85
CA GLU A 592 26.03 -18.05 10.25
C GLU A 592 24.93 -19.11 10.33
N VAL A 593 23.86 -18.94 9.55
CA VAL A 593 22.73 -19.89 9.55
C VAL A 593 23.09 -21.20 8.84
N GLY A 594 23.87 -21.11 7.76
CA GLY A 594 24.33 -22.30 7.01
C GLY A 594 25.31 -23.19 7.76
N SER A 595 26.10 -22.62 8.65
CA SER A 595 27.07 -23.37 9.47
C SER A 595 26.46 -24.12 10.65
N GLY A 596 25.21 -23.83 11.02
CA GLY A 596 24.50 -24.44 12.18
C GLY A 596 23.67 -25.68 11.86
N SER A 597 23.45 -26.07 10.60
CA SER A 597 22.58 -27.19 10.22
C SER A 597 23.34 -28.36 9.61
N THR A 598 23.47 -29.41 10.39
CA THR A 598 23.87 -30.76 9.91
C THR A 598 22.65 -31.43 9.25
N GLY A 599 22.48 -31.23 7.96
CA GLY A 599 21.51 -31.93 7.13
C GLY A 599 20.56 -31.02 6.38
N GLU A 600 20.47 -31.18 5.06
CA GLU A 600 19.61 -30.50 4.06
C GLU A 600 19.11 -29.13 4.50
N SER A 601 19.94 -28.13 4.30
CA SER A 601 19.70 -26.79 4.83
C SER A 601 18.48 -26.16 4.15
N GLU A 602 17.40 -26.07 4.88
CA GLU A 602 16.35 -25.10 4.62
C GLU A 602 17.00 -23.74 4.52
N LYS A 603 17.02 -23.17 3.33
CA LYS A 603 17.58 -21.83 3.10
C LYS A 603 16.68 -20.86 3.84
N LEU A 604 17.12 -20.30 4.98
CA LEU A 604 16.38 -19.28 5.72
C LEU A 604 16.02 -18.07 4.81
N ILE A 605 16.94 -17.68 3.94
CA ILE A 605 16.78 -16.59 2.99
C ILE A 605 16.57 -17.17 1.60
N GLN A 606 15.42 -16.84 0.99
CA GLN A 606 15.10 -17.23 -0.39
C GLN A 606 15.65 -16.27 -1.44
N GLY A 607 15.93 -15.04 -1.07
CA GLY A 607 16.50 -14.06 -1.97
C GLY A 607 16.66 -12.69 -1.31
N TRP A 608 17.41 -11.84 -1.99
CA TRP A 608 17.75 -10.49 -1.59
C TRP A 608 17.60 -9.52 -2.75
N TYR A 609 16.77 -8.52 -2.54
CA TYR A 609 16.62 -7.39 -3.45
C TYR A 609 17.16 -6.15 -2.80
N ALA A 610 17.92 -5.34 -3.54
CA ALA A 610 18.36 -4.06 -3.03
C ALA A 610 18.32 -2.98 -4.10
N ARG A 611 18.09 -1.74 -3.69
CA ARG A 611 18.06 -0.56 -4.54
C ARG A 611 18.78 0.58 -3.84
N ALA A 612 19.80 1.13 -4.49
CA ALA A 612 20.45 2.37 -4.08
C ALA A 612 20.03 3.50 -5.03
N SER A 613 19.60 4.61 -4.45
CA SER A 613 19.39 5.90 -5.11
C SER A 613 20.35 6.93 -4.51
N ARG A 614 20.22 8.21 -4.86
CA ARG A 614 21.15 9.23 -4.40
C ARG A 614 21.18 9.38 -2.85
N ASP A 615 20.01 9.29 -2.22
CA ASP A 615 19.80 9.59 -0.80
C ASP A 615 19.09 8.46 -0.02
N SER A 616 18.86 7.32 -0.68
CA SER A 616 18.12 6.21 -0.10
C SER A 616 18.66 4.87 -0.57
N VAL A 617 18.82 3.94 0.38
CA VAL A 617 19.16 2.55 0.11
C VAL A 617 18.08 1.66 0.71
N ILE A 618 17.42 0.89 -0.12
CA ILE A 618 16.37 -0.06 0.30
C ILE A 618 16.88 -1.47 0.05
N ALA A 619 16.78 -2.31 1.07
CA ALA A 619 17.00 -3.75 0.94
C ALA A 619 15.76 -4.51 1.38
N ILE A 620 15.42 -5.58 0.67
CA ILE A 620 14.29 -6.46 0.98
C ILE A 620 14.80 -7.88 1.00
N VAL A 621 14.70 -8.51 2.15
CA VAL A 621 15.09 -9.91 2.37
C VAL A 621 13.85 -10.78 2.32
N ARG A 622 13.79 -11.76 1.45
CA ARG A 622 12.71 -12.73 1.42
C ARG A 622 13.10 -13.97 2.23
N LEU A 623 12.28 -14.26 3.22
CA LEU A 623 12.45 -15.42 4.11
C LEU A 623 11.64 -16.62 3.60
N THR A 624 12.10 -17.80 3.98
CA THR A 624 11.29 -19.03 3.86
C THR A 624 10.00 -18.89 4.66
N PRO A 625 8.87 -19.50 4.24
CA PRO A 625 7.61 -19.48 4.99
C PRO A 625 7.79 -19.83 6.46
N GLN A 626 6.98 -19.22 7.34
CA GLN A 626 7.12 -19.33 8.81
C GLN A 626 7.07 -20.77 9.30
N GLU A 627 6.27 -21.62 8.67
CA GLU A 627 6.07 -23.02 9.00
C GLU A 627 7.32 -23.89 8.72
N GLN A 628 8.25 -23.39 7.90
CA GLN A 628 9.44 -24.09 7.42
C GLN A 628 10.75 -23.50 7.98
N ARG A 629 10.68 -22.50 8.86
CA ARG A 629 11.87 -21.85 9.41
C ARG A 629 11.92 -21.96 10.93
N THR A 630 13.13 -22.03 11.48
CA THR A 630 13.38 -22.11 12.92
C THR A 630 13.43 -20.74 13.60
N MET A 631 13.82 -19.68 12.86
CA MET A 631 13.90 -18.30 13.36
C MET A 631 12.68 -17.49 12.93
N SER A 632 12.16 -16.67 13.82
CA SER A 632 11.09 -15.71 13.52
C SER A 632 11.63 -14.56 12.65
N ALA A 633 10.74 -13.85 11.91
CA ALA A 633 11.15 -12.68 11.14
C ALA A 633 11.74 -11.57 12.02
N ARG A 634 11.27 -11.46 13.28
CA ARG A 634 11.81 -10.53 14.27
C ARG A 634 13.26 -10.86 14.63
N GLU A 635 13.55 -12.11 14.94
CA GLU A 635 14.91 -12.54 15.29
C GLU A 635 15.87 -12.34 14.13
N VAL A 636 15.44 -12.66 12.90
CA VAL A 636 16.25 -12.42 11.69
C VAL A 636 16.49 -10.93 11.48
N ALA A 637 15.46 -10.09 11.66
CA ALA A 637 15.57 -8.65 11.52
C ALA A 637 16.53 -8.04 12.54
N GLN A 638 16.43 -8.46 13.80
CA GLN A 638 17.36 -8.03 14.86
C GLN A 638 18.80 -8.46 14.55
N ARG A 639 18.98 -9.73 14.19
CA ARG A 639 20.33 -10.23 13.85
C ARG A 639 20.93 -9.51 12.65
N LEU A 640 20.13 -9.26 11.63
CA LEU A 640 20.56 -8.51 10.46
C LEU A 640 20.94 -7.07 10.81
N GLN A 641 20.18 -6.42 11.70
CA GLN A 641 20.51 -5.08 12.20
C GLN A 641 21.85 -5.06 12.96
N ASP A 642 22.11 -6.08 13.80
CA ASP A 642 23.39 -6.22 14.49
C ASP A 642 24.56 -6.39 13.50
N LEU A 643 24.36 -7.18 12.43
CA LEU A 643 25.38 -7.43 11.41
C LEU A 643 25.62 -6.22 10.49
N VAL A 644 24.59 -5.44 10.20
CA VAL A 644 24.71 -4.18 9.45
C VAL A 644 25.57 -3.19 10.23
N GLY A 645 25.41 -3.17 11.56
CA GLY A 645 26.12 -2.23 12.42
C GLY A 645 25.69 -0.78 12.21
N ASP A 646 26.53 0.14 12.70
CA ASP A 646 26.23 1.56 12.63
C ASP A 646 26.48 2.14 11.24
N ILE A 647 25.59 3.03 10.80
CA ILE A 647 25.74 3.94 9.66
C ILE A 647 25.64 5.36 10.23
N PRO A 648 26.77 5.94 10.66
CA PRO A 648 26.78 7.16 11.49
C PRO A 648 26.16 8.39 10.80
N ASP A 649 26.21 8.42 9.47
CA ASP A 649 25.68 9.50 8.64
C ASP A 649 24.26 9.24 8.12
N ALA A 650 23.62 8.13 8.51
CA ALA A 650 22.24 7.88 8.15
C ALA A 650 21.29 8.77 8.95
N ASP A 651 20.40 9.45 8.26
CA ASP A 651 19.29 10.18 8.87
C ASP A 651 18.28 9.23 9.51
N GLU A 652 18.10 8.06 8.89
CA GLU A 652 17.15 7.05 9.34
C GLU A 652 17.56 5.64 8.88
N ILE A 653 17.39 4.68 9.78
CA ILE A 653 17.46 3.26 9.47
C ILE A 653 16.14 2.65 9.96
N GLU A 654 15.27 2.30 9.04
CA GLU A 654 14.00 1.61 9.32
C GLU A 654 14.17 0.13 8.99
N VAL A 655 13.89 -0.75 9.95
CA VAL A 655 13.82 -2.20 9.73
C VAL A 655 12.42 -2.68 10.04
N ASN A 656 11.70 -3.14 9.03
CA ASN A 656 10.32 -3.56 9.14
C ASN A 656 10.17 -5.02 8.73
N TYR A 657 9.64 -5.84 9.64
CA TYR A 657 9.39 -7.27 9.47
C TYR A 657 7.90 -7.64 9.63
N THR A 658 7.01 -6.65 9.70
CA THR A 658 5.57 -6.84 9.85
C THR A 658 4.81 -6.43 8.59
N ILE A 659 3.65 -7.05 8.35
CA ILE A 659 2.77 -6.68 7.22
C ILE A 659 2.17 -5.29 7.46
N ASN A 660 1.79 -5.00 8.69
CA ASN A 660 1.27 -3.70 9.08
C ASN A 660 2.44 -2.76 9.39
N ARG A 661 2.83 -1.93 8.41
CA ARG A 661 3.76 -0.83 8.68
C ARG A 661 3.13 0.11 9.69
N ARG A 662 3.62 0.10 10.90
CA ARG A 662 3.32 1.16 11.87
C ARG A 662 4.10 2.39 11.43
N GLY A 663 3.42 3.53 11.34
CA GLY A 663 4.12 4.82 11.28
C GLY A 663 4.95 5.03 12.54
N PRO A 664 5.74 6.10 12.60
CA PRO A 664 6.52 6.43 13.80
C PRO A 664 5.65 6.41 15.06
N ALA A 665 6.21 5.94 16.17
CA ALA A 665 5.49 5.78 17.43
C ALA A 665 4.93 7.11 17.96
N ILE A 666 5.65 8.21 17.68
CA ILE A 666 5.25 9.57 18.05
C ILE A 666 5.18 10.41 16.76
N THR A 667 4.05 11.08 16.54
CA THR A 667 3.87 11.97 15.40
C THR A 667 3.06 13.20 15.82
N TYR A 668 3.67 14.37 15.71
CA TYR A 668 3.01 15.66 15.88
C TYR A 668 2.94 16.40 14.56
N MET A 669 1.81 16.99 14.24
CA MET A 669 1.59 17.80 13.05
C MET A 669 1.46 19.28 13.46
N LEU A 670 2.46 20.07 13.11
CA LEU A 670 2.46 21.51 13.32
C LEU A 670 1.93 22.19 12.07
N ARG A 671 0.99 23.14 12.21
CA ARG A 671 0.39 23.87 11.09
C ARG A 671 0.47 25.37 11.32
N HIS A 672 1.01 26.10 10.34
CA HIS A 672 1.05 27.55 10.33
C HIS A 672 1.34 28.08 8.91
N ARG A 673 0.99 29.30 8.60
CA ARG A 673 1.29 29.93 7.30
C ARG A 673 2.74 30.31 7.16
N ASP A 674 3.36 30.79 8.24
CA ASP A 674 4.77 31.21 8.27
C ASP A 674 5.69 30.03 8.50
N MET A 675 6.63 29.80 7.57
CA MET A 675 7.59 28.71 7.62
C MET A 675 8.64 28.93 8.73
N GLY A 676 9.00 30.19 9.04
CA GLY A 676 9.94 30.51 10.10
C GLY A 676 9.41 30.11 11.48
N MET A 677 8.11 30.36 11.73
CA MET A 677 7.46 29.93 12.97
C MET A 677 7.37 28.41 13.06
N LEU A 678 7.04 27.74 11.94
CA LEU A 678 7.01 26.26 11.89
C LEU A 678 8.38 25.67 12.19
N ARG A 679 9.44 26.24 11.61
CA ARG A 679 10.84 25.79 11.85
C ARG A 679 11.23 25.97 13.31
N ALA A 680 10.93 27.12 13.91
CA ALA A 680 11.21 27.38 15.32
C ALA A 680 10.46 26.40 16.24
N ALA A 681 9.16 26.23 16.03
CA ALA A 681 8.32 25.30 16.80
C ALA A 681 8.75 23.83 16.62
N SER A 682 9.12 23.44 15.39
CA SER A 682 9.66 22.11 15.12
C SER A 682 10.96 21.85 15.86
N GLY A 683 11.89 22.83 15.85
CA GLY A 683 13.16 22.72 16.56
C GLY A 683 12.99 22.60 18.08
N GLU A 684 12.06 23.36 18.67
CA GLU A 684 11.74 23.28 20.09
C GLU A 684 11.14 21.91 20.45
N LEU A 685 10.17 21.44 19.66
CA LEU A 685 9.55 20.12 19.86
C LEU A 685 10.56 18.98 19.70
N GLN A 686 11.43 19.03 18.69
CA GLN A 686 12.50 18.04 18.52
C GLN A 686 13.46 18.04 19.72
N SER A 687 13.85 19.22 20.20
CA SER A 687 14.74 19.35 21.36
C SER A 687 14.10 18.77 22.62
N LYS A 688 12.79 19.00 22.79
CA LYS A 688 12.04 18.43 23.90
C LYS A 688 11.91 16.90 23.77
N LEU A 689 11.58 16.37 22.58
CA LEU A 689 11.50 14.94 22.34
C LEU A 689 12.86 14.23 22.59
N ARG A 690 13.96 14.83 22.17
CA ARG A 690 15.31 14.29 22.44
C ARG A 690 15.70 14.28 23.92
N SER A 691 15.02 15.07 24.75
CA SER A 691 15.26 15.07 26.20
C SER A 691 14.59 13.89 26.93
N TYR A 692 13.69 13.17 26.28
CA TYR A 692 13.05 11.98 26.86
C TYR A 692 13.93 10.75 26.68
N GLU A 693 14.17 10.03 27.78
CA GLU A 693 14.84 8.74 27.75
C GLU A 693 13.94 7.70 27.02
N GLY A 694 14.44 7.13 25.94
CA GLY A 694 13.70 6.18 25.11
C GLY A 694 13.06 6.73 23.85
N ALA A 695 13.13 8.05 23.61
CA ALA A 695 12.80 8.63 22.30
C ALA A 695 14.06 8.64 21.42
N TYR A 696 14.00 8.03 20.25
CA TYR A 696 15.11 7.97 19.29
C TYR A 696 14.62 8.30 17.87
N TYR A 697 15.54 8.55 16.96
CA TYR A 697 15.25 9.00 15.58
C TYR A 697 14.27 10.18 15.52
N VAL A 698 14.48 11.18 16.41
CA VAL A 698 13.67 12.40 16.44
C VAL A 698 13.95 13.27 15.22
N ARG A 699 12.93 13.53 14.42
CA ARG A 699 13.06 14.21 13.12
C ARG A 699 11.83 15.04 12.77
N ASP A 700 11.95 15.89 11.76
CA ASP A 700 10.82 16.57 11.15
C ASP A 700 10.73 16.33 9.62
N SER A 701 9.64 16.79 9.04
CA SER A 701 9.40 16.69 7.59
C SER A 701 10.07 17.82 6.78
N LEU A 702 10.76 18.77 7.44
CA LEU A 702 11.57 19.82 6.79
C LEU A 702 12.96 19.29 6.36
N ARG A 703 13.17 17.99 6.45
CA ARG A 703 14.40 17.33 6.04
C ARG A 703 14.85 17.78 4.66
N GLY A 704 16.14 17.98 4.57
CA GLY A 704 16.78 18.28 3.32
C GLY A 704 16.73 19.76 3.00
N GLU A 705 17.10 20.60 3.95
CA GLU A 705 17.60 21.92 3.58
C GLU A 705 18.80 21.67 2.67
N SER A 706 18.64 22.01 1.39
CA SER A 706 19.74 22.02 0.45
C SER A 706 20.20 23.46 0.27
N ASP A 707 21.50 23.66 0.12
CA ASP A 707 22.02 24.95 -0.26
C ASP A 707 21.38 25.39 -1.59
N GLU A 708 20.69 26.52 -1.57
CA GLU A 708 20.07 27.12 -2.73
C GLU A 708 20.84 28.41 -3.08
N ILE A 709 21.30 28.50 -4.32
CA ILE A 709 22.03 29.66 -4.80
C ILE A 709 21.06 30.65 -5.42
N HIS A 710 20.77 31.75 -4.72
CA HIS A 710 19.94 32.81 -5.24
C HIS A 710 20.78 33.78 -6.07
N LEU A 711 20.38 33.97 -7.33
CA LEU A 711 21.03 34.91 -8.25
C LEU A 711 20.31 36.26 -8.21
N LYS A 712 21.03 37.31 -7.90
CA LYS A 712 20.53 38.70 -7.92
C LYS A 712 21.29 39.53 -8.94
N LEU A 713 20.58 40.30 -9.79
CA LEU A 713 21.19 41.10 -10.80
C LEU A 713 21.95 42.29 -10.14
N LEU A 714 23.21 42.52 -10.53
CA LEU A 714 23.99 43.63 -10.08
C LEU A 714 23.47 44.95 -10.74
N PRO A 715 23.54 46.09 -10.03
CA PRO A 715 22.97 47.38 -10.54
C PRO A 715 23.50 47.85 -11.91
N GLY A 716 24.72 47.42 -12.31
CA GLY A 716 25.29 47.75 -13.60
C GLY A 716 24.89 46.85 -14.75
N ALA A 717 24.33 45.67 -14.51
CA ALA A 717 24.05 44.66 -15.54
C ALA A 717 22.97 45.07 -16.54
N THR A 718 21.97 45.84 -16.12
CA THR A 718 20.92 46.36 -16.99
C THR A 718 21.45 47.31 -18.04
N ARG A 719 22.54 48.08 -17.76
CA ARG A 719 23.18 48.95 -18.75
C ARG A 719 23.92 48.17 -19.83
N LEU A 720 24.24 46.89 -19.58
CA LEU A 720 24.84 45.97 -20.53
C LEU A 720 23.80 45.21 -21.34
N GLY A 721 22.52 45.57 -21.20
CA GLY A 721 21.41 44.93 -21.88
C GLY A 721 21.06 43.54 -21.35
N ILE A 722 21.46 43.24 -20.13
CA ILE A 722 21.17 41.93 -19.46
C ILE A 722 20.03 42.13 -18.46
N ASN A 723 19.07 41.22 -18.49
CA ASN A 723 18.04 41.09 -17.47
C ASN A 723 18.13 39.74 -16.74
N LEU A 724 17.52 39.62 -15.57
CA LEU A 724 17.59 38.42 -14.74
C LEU A 724 17.00 37.19 -15.45
N ALA A 725 15.91 37.35 -16.18
CA ALA A 725 15.26 36.25 -16.93
C ALA A 725 16.19 35.64 -17.98
N GLN A 726 16.96 36.49 -18.72
CA GLN A 726 17.96 35.99 -19.68
C GLN A 726 19.09 35.23 -19.01
N VAL A 727 19.59 35.71 -17.87
CA VAL A 727 20.61 35.00 -17.09
C VAL A 727 20.07 33.67 -16.60
N SER A 728 18.91 33.67 -15.95
CA SER A 728 18.27 32.46 -15.42
C SER A 728 18.00 31.43 -16.53
N GLN A 729 17.55 31.86 -17.70
CA GLN A 729 17.32 30.97 -18.85
C GLN A 729 18.65 30.35 -19.33
N GLN A 730 19.72 31.12 -19.45
CA GLN A 730 21.02 30.59 -19.88
C GLN A 730 21.64 29.65 -18.84
N VAL A 731 21.53 29.97 -17.55
CA VAL A 731 21.95 29.09 -16.46
C VAL A 731 21.16 27.80 -16.47
N ARG A 732 19.83 27.87 -16.62
CA ARG A 732 18.96 26.70 -16.76
C ARG A 732 19.36 25.83 -17.94
N GLN A 733 19.61 26.43 -19.12
CA GLN A 733 20.05 25.71 -20.34
C GLN A 733 21.38 25.00 -20.08
N ALA A 734 22.30 25.60 -19.34
CA ALA A 734 23.59 25.03 -19.05
C ALA A 734 23.55 23.86 -18.07
N TYR A 735 22.87 24.04 -16.95
CA TYR A 735 22.89 23.09 -15.83
C TYR A 735 21.76 22.07 -15.86
N TYR A 736 20.52 22.49 -16.14
CA TYR A 736 19.39 21.57 -16.31
C TYR A 736 19.29 21.00 -17.71
N GLY A 737 19.56 21.81 -18.70
CA GLY A 737 19.38 21.53 -20.11
C GLY A 737 18.05 22.04 -20.66
N GLU A 738 17.87 21.84 -21.97
CA GLU A 738 16.65 22.21 -22.68
C GLU A 738 16.11 20.99 -23.45
N GLU A 739 14.86 20.65 -23.21
CA GLU A 739 14.14 19.65 -24.01
C GLU A 739 13.84 20.24 -25.38
N VAL A 740 14.47 19.67 -26.41
CA VAL A 740 14.31 20.18 -27.76
C VAL A 740 13.30 19.38 -28.57
N GLN A 741 13.09 18.13 -28.23
CA GLN A 741 12.18 17.24 -28.96
C GLN A 741 11.79 16.03 -28.08
N ARG A 742 10.67 15.39 -28.42
CA ARG A 742 10.29 14.04 -27.95
C ARG A 742 10.21 13.12 -29.17
N LEU A 743 10.88 11.99 -29.09
CA LEU A 743 10.89 10.94 -30.10
C LEU A 743 9.93 9.84 -29.70
N PRO A 744 8.88 9.56 -30.50
CA PRO A 744 8.07 8.38 -30.28
C PRO A 744 8.88 7.12 -30.65
N ARG A 745 9.27 6.32 -29.67
CA ARG A 745 9.84 5.00 -29.85
C ARG A 745 8.82 3.92 -29.45
N GLU A 746 9.09 2.67 -29.78
CA GLU A 746 8.18 1.54 -29.52
C GLU A 746 7.72 1.47 -28.06
N ASN A 747 8.60 1.85 -27.12
CA ASN A 747 8.36 1.74 -25.68
C ASN A 747 7.96 3.07 -25.00
N GLY A 748 7.63 4.09 -25.76
CA GLY A 748 7.20 5.40 -25.26
C GLY A 748 8.01 6.57 -25.83
N ASP A 749 7.70 7.75 -25.34
CA ASP A 749 8.39 8.98 -25.77
C ASP A 749 9.75 9.12 -25.10
N VAL A 750 10.79 9.27 -25.90
CA VAL A 750 12.17 9.53 -25.47
C VAL A 750 12.47 11.02 -25.61
N LYS A 751 12.91 11.64 -24.52
CA LYS A 751 13.28 13.07 -24.52
C LYS A 751 14.64 13.26 -25.21
N VAL A 752 14.75 14.31 -25.99
CA VAL A 752 16.01 14.79 -26.54
C VAL A 752 16.41 16.05 -25.77
N MET A 753 17.46 15.95 -24.99
CA MET A 753 17.96 17.02 -24.13
C MET A 753 19.25 17.59 -24.66
N VAL A 754 19.33 18.91 -24.78
CA VAL A 754 20.57 19.65 -25.04
C VAL A 754 21.05 20.18 -23.71
N LYS A 755 22.28 19.92 -23.32
CA LYS A 755 22.86 20.34 -22.04
C LYS A 755 24.40 20.40 -22.10
N TYR A 756 25.03 20.99 -21.10
CA TYR A 756 26.48 20.95 -20.97
C TYR A 756 26.96 19.57 -20.48
N PRO A 757 28.23 19.21 -20.76
CA PRO A 757 28.80 17.95 -20.29
C PRO A 757 28.68 17.80 -18.77
N ARG A 758 28.45 16.59 -18.33
CA ARG A 758 28.25 16.28 -16.93
C ARG A 758 29.36 16.79 -15.99
N ALA A 759 30.62 16.69 -16.44
CA ALA A 759 31.77 17.15 -15.64
C ALA A 759 31.72 18.65 -15.31
N LEU A 760 31.13 19.48 -16.20
CA LEU A 760 30.93 20.91 -15.95
C LEU A 760 29.74 21.18 -15.02
N ARG A 761 28.74 20.35 -15.02
CA ARG A 761 27.52 20.53 -14.21
C ARG A 761 27.65 20.00 -12.81
N GLU A 762 28.57 19.09 -12.55
CA GLU A 762 28.84 18.50 -11.21
C GLU A 762 29.86 19.30 -10.40
N SER A 763 30.43 20.38 -10.94
CA SER A 763 31.44 21.19 -10.25
C SER A 763 30.91 22.56 -9.86
N ASN A 764 30.96 22.90 -8.56
CA ASN A 764 30.64 24.24 -8.07
C ASN A 764 31.55 25.33 -8.68
N SER A 765 32.81 25.01 -9.06
CA SER A 765 33.72 25.95 -9.70
C SER A 765 33.30 26.35 -11.12
N SER A 766 32.51 25.49 -11.80
CA SER A 766 31.98 25.78 -13.13
C SER A 766 31.03 26.99 -13.15
N LEU A 767 30.33 27.25 -12.01
CA LEU A 767 29.47 28.43 -11.88
C LEU A 767 30.29 29.74 -11.92
N ASN A 768 31.52 29.74 -11.36
CA ASN A 768 32.41 30.89 -11.35
C ASN A 768 32.98 31.20 -12.77
N ASP A 769 33.19 30.12 -13.55
CA ASP A 769 33.74 30.25 -14.91
C ASP A 769 32.63 30.45 -15.96
N TYR A 770 31.35 30.30 -15.55
CA TYR A 770 30.23 30.42 -16.48
C TYR A 770 30.10 31.82 -17.05
N ARG A 771 29.82 31.91 -18.36
CA ARG A 771 29.71 33.18 -19.07
C ARG A 771 28.29 33.35 -19.63
N VAL A 772 27.73 34.52 -19.36
CA VAL A 772 26.43 34.91 -19.85
C VAL A 772 26.62 35.69 -21.16
N ARG A 773 25.83 35.38 -22.18
CA ARG A 773 25.82 36.12 -23.45
C ARG A 773 24.79 37.22 -23.41
N THR A 774 25.22 38.39 -23.87
CA THR A 774 24.35 39.53 -24.11
C THR A 774 23.61 39.41 -25.44
N ALA A 775 22.58 40.20 -25.68
CA ALA A 775 21.81 40.16 -26.92
C ALA A 775 22.66 40.51 -28.16
N ASP A 776 23.73 41.28 -28.00
CA ASP A 776 24.69 41.62 -29.06
C ASP A 776 25.84 40.58 -29.21
N GLY A 777 25.75 39.44 -28.54
CA GLY A 777 26.67 38.31 -28.67
C GLY A 777 27.95 38.36 -27.82
N ARG A 778 28.15 39.43 -26.99
CA ARG A 778 29.31 39.51 -26.07
C ARG A 778 29.15 38.54 -24.95
N GLU A 779 30.27 37.95 -24.52
CA GLU A 779 30.35 37.03 -23.36
C GLU A 779 30.87 37.77 -22.14
N LEU A 780 30.16 37.70 -21.02
CA LEU A 780 30.54 38.27 -19.76
C LEU A 780 30.61 37.20 -18.70
N PRO A 781 31.60 37.22 -17.77
CA PRO A 781 31.58 36.34 -16.62
C PRO A 781 30.26 36.52 -15.84
N MET A 782 29.57 35.44 -15.47
CA MET A 782 28.26 35.50 -14.80
C MET A 782 28.35 36.30 -13.50
N LEU A 783 29.38 36.09 -12.67
CA LEU A 783 29.57 36.81 -11.40
C LEU A 783 29.91 38.31 -11.57
N SER A 784 30.21 38.78 -12.81
CA SER A 784 30.35 40.23 -13.08
C SER A 784 28.99 40.92 -13.25
N VAL A 785 27.91 40.16 -13.46
CA VAL A 785 26.56 40.68 -13.73
C VAL A 785 25.52 40.24 -12.70
N VAL A 786 25.80 39.19 -11.92
CA VAL A 786 24.94 38.74 -10.82
C VAL A 786 25.76 38.52 -9.55
N ALA A 787 25.12 38.80 -8.41
CA ALA A 787 25.57 38.33 -7.09
C ALA A 787 24.90 36.98 -6.80
N SER A 788 25.67 36.06 -6.19
CA SER A 788 25.15 34.77 -5.72
C SER A 788 25.12 34.79 -4.19
N GLU A 789 23.95 34.48 -3.63
CA GLU A 789 23.74 34.32 -2.18
C GLU A 789 23.33 32.87 -1.91
N VAL A 790 24.01 32.19 -0.98
CA VAL A 790 23.60 30.84 -0.57
C VAL A 790 22.57 30.94 0.55
N ASN A 791 21.44 30.37 0.34
CA ASN A 791 20.34 30.28 1.30
C ASN A 791 19.98 28.81 1.52
N ASN A 792 19.37 28.50 2.65
CA ASN A 792 18.81 27.18 2.89
C ASN A 792 17.45 27.05 2.20
N GLY A 793 17.38 26.27 1.14
CA GLY A 793 16.15 25.93 0.42
C GLY A 793 15.43 24.73 1.04
N VAL A 794 14.11 24.75 1.00
CA VAL A 794 13.26 23.63 1.43
C VAL A 794 12.97 22.76 0.22
N GLN A 795 13.28 21.45 0.27
CA GLN A 795 13.06 20.56 -0.87
C GLN A 795 11.60 20.17 -1.07
N ARG A 796 10.82 20.17 0.02
CA ARG A 796 9.42 19.80 0.01
C ARG A 796 8.64 20.65 0.98
N ILE A 797 7.55 21.23 0.50
CA ILE A 797 6.58 21.95 1.31
C ILE A 797 5.31 21.11 1.35
N GLN A 798 4.91 20.74 2.55
CA GLN A 798 3.64 20.05 2.79
C GLN A 798 2.60 21.05 3.27
N ARG A 799 1.36 20.88 2.81
CA ARG A 799 0.24 21.73 3.19
C ARG A 799 -0.97 20.87 3.56
N ARG A 800 -1.77 21.37 4.48
CA ARG A 800 -3.02 20.73 4.89
C ARG A 800 -4.06 21.80 5.21
N ASP A 801 -5.20 21.70 4.54
CA ASP A 801 -6.31 22.64 4.73
C ASP A 801 -5.85 24.11 4.65
N VAL A 802 -5.14 24.44 3.56
CA VAL A 802 -4.60 25.78 3.21
C VAL A 802 -3.37 26.22 4.00
N ASP A 803 -3.04 25.60 5.13
CA ASP A 803 -1.86 25.96 5.92
C ASP A 803 -0.66 25.06 5.58
N ARG A 804 0.56 25.60 5.72
CA ARG A 804 1.78 24.79 5.67
C ARG A 804 1.84 23.86 6.88
N MET A 805 2.35 22.66 6.68
CA MET A 805 2.42 21.62 7.71
C MET A 805 3.83 21.09 7.83
N VAL A 806 4.25 20.90 9.07
CA VAL A 806 5.48 20.19 9.45
C VAL A 806 5.12 19.06 10.38
N SER A 807 5.54 17.84 10.04
CA SER A 807 5.38 16.68 10.90
C SER A 807 6.68 16.47 11.68
N VAL A 808 6.60 16.40 13.00
CA VAL A 808 7.70 15.98 13.87
C VAL A 808 7.43 14.57 14.34
N THR A 809 8.37 13.68 14.10
CA THR A 809 8.23 12.25 14.38
C THR A 809 9.37 11.75 15.27
N ALA A 810 9.09 10.75 16.09
CA ALA A 810 10.09 10.04 16.87
C ALA A 810 9.72 8.56 16.99
N GLU A 811 10.71 7.71 17.13
CA GLU A 811 10.52 6.32 17.51
C GLU A 811 10.65 6.17 19.03
N ALA A 812 9.84 5.29 19.58
CA ALA A 812 9.87 4.89 20.99
C ALA A 812 9.14 3.55 21.17
N ASP A 813 9.43 2.86 22.27
CA ASP A 813 8.59 1.75 22.68
C ASP A 813 7.15 2.23 22.97
N VAL A 814 6.17 1.39 22.70
CA VAL A 814 4.72 1.74 22.78
C VAL A 814 4.35 2.33 24.15
N ASP A 815 4.90 1.77 25.23
CA ASP A 815 4.63 2.22 26.60
C ASP A 815 5.27 3.61 26.84
N GLN A 816 6.49 3.81 26.39
CA GLN A 816 7.21 5.09 26.50
C GLN A 816 6.58 6.18 25.62
N ALA A 817 6.15 5.83 24.40
CA ALA A 817 5.46 6.77 23.52
C ALA A 817 4.19 7.33 24.18
N ARG A 818 3.41 6.50 24.84
CA ARG A 818 2.20 6.92 25.57
C ARG A 818 2.51 7.87 26.73
N ASP A 819 3.60 7.59 27.47
CA ASP A 819 4.02 8.43 28.59
C ASP A 819 4.50 9.80 28.08
N ILE A 820 5.29 9.81 27.00
CA ILE A 820 5.77 11.02 26.33
C ILE A 820 4.59 11.86 25.80
N TYR A 821 3.58 11.25 25.15
CA TYR A 821 2.35 11.98 24.74
C TYR A 821 1.66 12.62 25.93
N THR A 822 1.46 11.88 27.02
CA THR A 822 0.75 12.36 28.20
C THR A 822 1.50 13.52 28.88
N GLU A 823 2.81 13.55 28.85
CA GLU A 823 3.64 14.59 29.42
C GLU A 823 3.72 15.84 28.51
N LEU A 824 3.78 15.64 27.19
CA LEU A 824 3.81 16.74 26.22
C LEU A 824 2.47 17.47 26.08
N GLU A 825 1.34 16.81 26.33
CA GLU A 825 0.01 17.44 26.34
C GLU A 825 -0.28 18.26 27.61
N ARG A 826 0.52 18.13 28.67
CA ARG A 826 0.48 18.94 29.89
C ARG A 826 1.34 20.19 29.78
#